data_f651c2a07fb1b3366022dc887e0f96ca
#
_entry.id   f651c2a07fb1b3366022dc887e0f96ca
#
_cell.length_a   1.000
_cell.length_b   1.000
_cell.length_c   1.000
_cell.angle_alpha   90.00
_cell.angle_beta   90.00
_cell.angle_gamma   90.00
#
_symmetry.space_group_name_H-M   'P 1'
#
loop_
_entity.id
_entity.type
_entity.pdbx_description
1 polymer ?
#
loop_
_entity_poly.entity_id
_entity_poly.type
_entity_poly.pdbx_seq_one_letter_code
_entity_poly.pdbx_strand_id
1 'polypeptide(L)'
;MTTKKPAAFLAFAGACALALTGPAALAAPPSDTHPAPGATASSLPVGDIDTALTSKSGQTSQPDQVAPAAEQDPSAIVGIIVQLHEGADRAATLASINEAVAAAFPGESAQVEREYDKALEGFALSAPSGSLDAIRAVSGVKAAFLERDTRLSDVDEVDAEGGTQAPRLSTQNPDNLSAQIMMHADQLTQKGEGKVVAVIDTGVEMTHPAFAGALHGTPGLSKDKVAALTPKLGDGKLGVYVSEKFPFAYDYADGDNDAMPAKGPYGSHGTHVAGITAGDADQIVGVAPEAQVIVAKVSRSEDGDIPDSALLAALDDMVVLHPDVVNLSLGQLGGMDNEADSVFASVFKKLQDEGISVNAAAGNHYSAGYGNTSGRNLPYASDPDSSTQCEPATYSSVLAVASVDNLLSYNAFSAAGKDIAYQRARGANGEKVAEISELAAGSYEYIDAGYATEEDAAALAAKYPDGLAGKFALVSRGKLTFQKKIENLAALKPAGILVYNNVAGDSLMLMSVTTLDVPAAFISQENGQAMLAAADHHLTLVDGKTITPSSNYSMSDFSSWGVTPDLRLKPEVSAPGGSIYSAVLDGKYDHLSGTSMATPQMAGVSAVVLQRVQSDPIFASMSAREKVDVVQNLIMGTARPLVDAAQTTGAFYSPRKQGSGLVDAVAATTSSVYPTVVGTAEQSRPKADLGDGTTGW
;
A
#
# COMPACT_ATOMS: atom_id res chain seq x y z
N MET A 1 -0.48 -60.28 35.39
CA MET A 1 -1.47 -60.93 34.54
C MET A 1 -2.46 -59.86 34.12
N THR A 2 -2.43 -59.48 32.92
CA THR A 2 -3.38 -59.05 31.91
C THR A 2 -2.72 -57.99 31.02
N THR A 3 -2.32 -58.46 29.89
CA THR A 3 -1.76 -57.76 28.76
C THR A 3 -2.83 -56.92 28.08
N LYS A 4 -2.59 -55.62 27.84
CA LYS A 4 -3.35 -54.79 26.90
C LYS A 4 -2.51 -54.57 25.63
N LYS A 5 -3.05 -55.02 24.51
CA LYS A 5 -2.53 -54.80 23.15
C LYS A 5 -2.72 -53.35 22.72
N PRO A 6 -1.83 -52.80 21.89
CA PRO A 6 -2.05 -51.50 21.26
C PRO A 6 -3.03 -51.61 20.08
N ALA A 7 -3.92 -50.63 19.97
CA ALA A 7 -4.84 -50.45 18.83
C ALA A 7 -4.08 -49.87 17.63
N ALA A 8 -4.19 -50.57 16.51
CA ALA A 8 -3.68 -50.13 15.22
C ALA A 8 -4.62 -49.06 14.65
N PHE A 9 -4.08 -47.90 14.30
CA PHE A 9 -4.78 -46.89 13.48
C PHE A 9 -4.73 -47.36 12.02
N LEU A 10 -5.88 -47.65 11.46
CA LEU A 10 -6.05 -47.85 10.02
C LEU A 10 -6.11 -46.48 9.33
N ALA A 11 -5.14 -46.22 8.47
CA ALA A 11 -5.22 -45.14 7.50
C ALA A 11 -6.17 -45.57 6.36
N PHE A 12 -7.30 -44.86 6.21
CA PHE A 12 -8.18 -44.99 5.05
C PHE A 12 -7.66 -44.09 3.94
N ALA A 13 -6.95 -44.65 2.98
CA ALA A 13 -6.69 -44.02 1.70
C ALA A 13 -7.90 -44.29 0.81
N GLY A 14 -8.82 -43.34 0.72
CA GLY A 14 -9.92 -43.37 -0.24
C GLY A 14 -9.47 -42.84 -1.60
N ALA A 15 -9.04 -43.76 -2.48
CA ALA A 15 -8.85 -43.42 -3.89
C ALA A 15 -10.22 -43.36 -4.57
N CYS A 16 -10.71 -42.18 -4.89
CA CYS A 16 -11.81 -42.02 -5.86
C CYS A 16 -11.24 -42.18 -7.27
N ALA A 17 -11.40 -43.38 -7.83
CA ALA A 17 -11.20 -43.63 -9.24
C ALA A 17 -12.45 -43.11 -10.01
N LEU A 18 -12.37 -41.97 -10.71
CA LEU A 18 -13.35 -41.61 -11.74
C LEU A 18 -13.07 -42.47 -12.97
N ALA A 19 -14.01 -43.34 -13.31
CA ALA A 19 -14.02 -44.05 -14.55
C ALA A 19 -14.42 -43.08 -15.68
N LEU A 20 -13.48 -42.74 -16.54
CA LEU A 20 -13.75 -42.04 -17.83
C LEU A 20 -14.33 -43.06 -18.82
N THR A 21 -15.62 -43.01 -19.05
CA THR A 21 -16.27 -43.60 -20.25
C THR A 21 -16.04 -42.66 -21.42
N GLY A 22 -15.64 -43.24 -22.55
CA GLY A 22 -15.15 -42.57 -23.75
C GLY A 22 -16.17 -41.63 -24.45
N PRO A 23 -15.73 -40.95 -25.53
CA PRO A 23 -16.38 -39.76 -26.07
C PRO A 23 -17.59 -40.10 -26.92
N ALA A 24 -18.76 -39.54 -26.57
CA ALA A 24 -19.86 -39.38 -27.50
C ALA A 24 -19.55 -38.17 -28.41
N ALA A 25 -19.50 -38.42 -29.70
CA ALA A 25 -19.33 -37.39 -30.71
C ALA A 25 -20.52 -36.42 -30.65
N LEU A 26 -20.26 -35.18 -30.24
CA LEU A 26 -21.21 -34.06 -30.41
C LEU A 26 -20.99 -33.46 -31.79
N ALA A 27 -22.09 -33.48 -32.58
CA ALA A 27 -22.16 -32.86 -33.91
C ALA A 27 -21.92 -31.35 -33.81
N ALA A 28 -21.15 -30.83 -34.74
CA ALA A 28 -20.91 -29.40 -34.89
C ALA A 28 -22.21 -28.65 -35.27
N PRO A 29 -22.45 -27.46 -34.69
CA PRO A 29 -23.57 -26.62 -35.17
C PRO A 29 -23.26 -26.04 -36.55
N PRO A 30 -24.26 -25.69 -37.34
CA PRO A 30 -24.07 -25.19 -38.69
C PRO A 30 -23.45 -23.81 -38.71
N SER A 31 -22.55 -23.59 -39.65
CA SER A 31 -21.87 -22.31 -39.93
C SER A 31 -22.88 -21.31 -40.50
N ASP A 32 -23.24 -20.30 -39.71
CA ASP A 32 -23.89 -19.11 -40.23
C ASP A 32 -22.85 -18.18 -40.83
N THR A 33 -22.87 -18.11 -42.16
CA THR A 33 -22.13 -17.14 -42.93
C THR A 33 -22.84 -15.79 -42.89
N HIS A 34 -22.37 -14.84 -42.12
CA HIS A 34 -22.71 -13.43 -42.33
C HIS A 34 -21.64 -12.74 -43.16
N PRO A 35 -22.03 -11.94 -44.18
CA PRO A 35 -21.07 -11.22 -45.00
C PRO A 35 -20.48 -10.04 -44.24
N ALA A 36 -19.17 -9.89 -44.34
CA ALA A 36 -18.45 -8.75 -43.80
C ALA A 36 -18.88 -7.43 -44.44
N PRO A 37 -19.14 -6.35 -43.68
CA PRO A 37 -19.27 -5.03 -44.26
C PRO A 37 -17.89 -4.50 -44.63
N GLY A 38 -17.67 -4.20 -45.90
CA GLY A 38 -16.48 -3.52 -46.38
C GLY A 38 -16.35 -2.12 -45.76
N ALA A 39 -15.37 -1.92 -44.92
CA ALA A 39 -14.94 -0.61 -44.46
C ALA A 39 -13.83 -0.09 -45.39
N THR A 40 -14.17 0.84 -46.23
CA THR A 40 -13.20 1.69 -46.94
C THR A 40 -12.54 2.57 -45.92
N ALA A 41 -11.23 2.40 -45.69
CA ALA A 41 -10.41 3.28 -44.92
C ALA A 41 -10.29 4.64 -45.65
N SER A 42 -10.96 5.67 -45.11
CA SER A 42 -10.73 7.03 -45.48
C SER A 42 -9.63 7.57 -44.56
N SER A 43 -8.45 7.83 -45.14
CA SER A 43 -7.34 8.51 -44.50
C SER A 43 -7.77 9.94 -44.16
N LEU A 44 -7.86 10.27 -42.88
CA LEU A 44 -7.88 11.66 -42.40
C LEU A 44 -6.46 12.21 -42.39
N PRO A 45 -6.25 13.45 -42.79
CA PRO A 45 -4.91 14.04 -42.84
C PRO A 45 -4.42 14.30 -41.40
N VAL A 46 -3.20 13.88 -41.15
CA VAL A 46 -2.44 14.28 -39.96
C VAL A 46 -2.12 15.78 -40.14
N GLY A 47 -2.83 16.61 -39.39
CA GLY A 47 -2.53 18.03 -39.30
C GLY A 47 -1.40 18.24 -38.29
N ASP A 48 -0.39 18.96 -38.74
CA ASP A 48 0.72 19.44 -37.94
C ASP A 48 0.23 20.18 -36.68
N ILE A 49 0.58 19.66 -35.50
CA ILE A 49 0.53 20.41 -34.24
C ILE A 49 1.98 20.74 -33.88
N ASP A 50 2.51 21.71 -34.57
CA ASP A 50 3.71 22.39 -34.10
C ASP A 50 3.42 23.90 -33.99
N THR A 51 4.04 24.53 -32.99
CA THR A 51 4.03 25.97 -32.70
C THR A 51 2.77 26.57 -32.01
N ALA A 52 2.76 26.52 -30.67
CA ALA A 52 2.46 27.65 -29.80
C ALA A 52 2.60 27.31 -28.28
N LEU A 53 3.80 27.23 -27.75
CA LEU A 53 4.06 27.39 -26.31
C LEU A 53 5.47 27.93 -26.08
N THR A 54 5.64 29.23 -26.37
CA THR A 54 6.77 29.97 -25.82
C THR A 54 6.24 31.00 -24.83
N SER A 55 6.85 30.99 -23.66
CA SER A 55 6.95 32.01 -22.62
C SER A 55 5.75 32.24 -21.68
N LYS A 56 5.88 31.71 -20.44
CA LYS A 56 6.27 32.56 -19.31
C LYS A 56 6.55 31.70 -18.06
N SER A 57 7.69 32.00 -17.47
CA SER A 57 8.22 31.45 -16.23
C SER A 57 7.25 31.62 -15.06
N GLY A 58 6.88 30.49 -14.48
CA GLY A 58 6.37 30.36 -13.12
C GLY A 58 6.83 29.00 -12.66
N GLN A 59 7.63 28.96 -11.60
CA GLN A 59 8.10 27.71 -11.00
C GLN A 59 6.90 26.91 -10.53
N THR A 60 6.55 25.91 -11.29
CA THR A 60 5.78 24.75 -10.84
C THR A 60 6.76 23.61 -10.82
N SER A 61 6.95 22.99 -9.65
CA SER A 61 7.65 21.72 -9.53
C SER A 61 7.02 20.75 -10.52
N GLN A 62 7.72 20.47 -11.61
CA GLN A 62 7.35 19.35 -12.48
C GLN A 62 7.64 18.06 -11.69
N PRO A 63 6.76 17.07 -11.73
CA PRO A 63 7.15 15.73 -11.35
C PRO A 63 8.27 15.31 -12.29
N ASP A 64 9.38 14.85 -11.71
CA ASP A 64 10.50 14.34 -12.47
C ASP A 64 9.97 13.23 -13.37
N GLN A 65 9.87 13.53 -14.67
CA GLN A 65 9.96 12.49 -15.66
C GLN A 65 11.28 11.78 -15.31
N VAL A 66 11.28 10.45 -15.20
CA VAL A 66 12.51 9.68 -15.41
C VAL A 66 13.00 10.14 -16.78
N ALA A 67 13.89 11.10 -16.77
CA ALA A 67 14.52 11.56 -17.99
C ALA A 67 15.08 10.30 -18.64
N PRO A 68 14.93 10.10 -19.95
CA PRO A 68 15.74 9.14 -20.64
C PRO A 68 17.15 9.48 -20.23
N ALA A 69 17.93 8.51 -19.69
CA ALA A 69 19.20 8.73 -19.02
C ALA A 69 19.94 9.91 -19.70
N ALA A 70 19.62 11.11 -19.25
CA ALA A 70 20.36 12.29 -19.64
C ALA A 70 21.76 11.95 -19.19
N GLU A 71 22.73 12.09 -20.08
CA GLU A 71 24.14 11.86 -19.81
C GLU A 71 24.46 12.47 -18.44
N GLN A 72 24.29 11.63 -17.38
CA GLN A 72 24.73 12.03 -16.04
C GLN A 72 26.22 12.24 -16.17
N ASP A 73 26.71 13.33 -15.65
CA ASP A 73 28.14 13.58 -15.59
C ASP A 73 28.80 12.31 -14.99
N PRO A 74 29.62 11.56 -15.77
CA PRO A 74 30.20 10.32 -15.26
C PRO A 74 31.07 10.52 -14.02
N SER A 75 31.48 11.77 -13.76
CA SER A 75 32.27 12.14 -12.57
C SER A 75 31.40 12.49 -11.36
N ALA A 76 30.07 12.57 -11.53
CA ALA A 76 29.17 12.83 -10.41
C ALA A 76 29.27 11.70 -9.36
N ILE A 77 29.50 12.09 -8.10
CA ILE A 77 29.51 11.12 -6.98
C ILE A 77 28.08 10.71 -6.68
N VAL A 78 27.84 9.41 -6.69
CA VAL A 78 26.53 8.79 -6.44
C VAL A 78 26.66 7.61 -5.48
N GLY A 79 25.55 7.21 -4.85
CA GLY A 79 25.46 5.97 -4.10
C GLY A 79 25.49 4.75 -5.02
N ILE A 80 26.26 3.73 -4.65
CA ILE A 80 26.35 2.45 -5.35
C ILE A 80 26.22 1.33 -4.32
N ILE A 81 25.22 0.47 -4.50
CA ILE A 81 25.06 -0.75 -3.70
C ILE A 81 25.86 -1.88 -4.37
N VAL A 82 26.76 -2.49 -3.63
CA VAL A 82 27.61 -3.58 -4.10
C VAL A 82 27.29 -4.86 -3.34
N GLN A 83 26.88 -5.90 -4.05
CA GLN A 83 26.74 -7.25 -3.52
C GLN A 83 28.00 -8.06 -3.82
N LEU A 84 28.51 -8.75 -2.82
CA LEU A 84 29.66 -9.64 -2.95
C LEU A 84 29.25 -11.09 -3.21
N HIS A 85 30.12 -11.88 -3.79
CA HIS A 85 29.98 -13.33 -3.80
C HIS A 85 30.13 -13.88 -2.38
N GLU A 86 29.39 -14.93 -2.06
CA GLU A 86 29.51 -15.63 -0.78
C GLU A 86 30.96 -16.05 -0.52
N GLY A 87 31.48 -15.67 0.66
CA GLY A 87 32.86 -15.96 1.07
C GLY A 87 33.93 -15.15 0.36
N ALA A 88 33.59 -14.08 -0.35
CA ALA A 88 34.57 -13.17 -0.91
C ALA A 88 35.37 -12.47 0.21
N ASP A 89 36.66 -12.26 0.00
CA ASP A 89 37.47 -11.45 0.90
C ASP A 89 37.07 -9.96 0.74
N ARG A 90 36.32 -9.46 1.75
CA ARG A 90 35.76 -8.11 1.74
C ARG A 90 36.83 -7.04 1.60
N ALA A 91 37.93 -7.16 2.35
CA ALA A 91 39.01 -6.17 2.34
C ALA A 91 39.76 -6.16 1.00
N ALA A 92 40.07 -7.33 0.48
CA ALA A 92 40.72 -7.46 -0.82
C ALA A 92 39.80 -6.99 -1.97
N THR A 93 38.50 -7.30 -1.91
CA THR A 93 37.53 -6.85 -2.90
C THR A 93 37.37 -5.34 -2.89
N LEU A 94 37.27 -4.72 -1.69
CA LEU A 94 37.19 -3.26 -1.54
C LEU A 94 38.45 -2.57 -2.06
N ALA A 95 39.62 -3.13 -1.79
CA ALA A 95 40.89 -2.61 -2.36
C ALA A 95 40.87 -2.64 -3.90
N SER A 96 40.40 -3.76 -4.49
CA SER A 96 40.28 -3.89 -5.94
C SER A 96 39.21 -2.96 -6.52
N ILE A 97 38.11 -2.70 -5.83
CA ILE A 97 37.13 -1.68 -6.20
C ILE A 97 37.79 -0.30 -6.26
N ASN A 98 38.55 0.07 -5.22
CA ASN A 98 39.27 1.35 -5.19
C ASN A 98 40.28 1.49 -6.32
N GLU A 99 41.02 0.41 -6.65
CA GLU A 99 41.93 0.40 -7.82
C GLU A 99 41.14 0.59 -9.14
N ALA A 100 40.00 -0.05 -9.30
CA ALA A 100 39.15 0.08 -10.48
C ALA A 100 38.57 1.50 -10.61
N VAL A 101 38.10 2.10 -9.52
CA VAL A 101 37.62 3.49 -9.49
C VAL A 101 38.75 4.46 -9.82
N ALA A 102 39.92 4.33 -9.20
CA ALA A 102 41.07 5.20 -9.45
C ALA A 102 41.60 5.06 -10.89
N ALA A 103 41.50 3.88 -11.49
CA ALA A 103 41.89 3.67 -12.89
C ALA A 103 40.91 4.35 -13.89
N ALA A 104 39.61 4.35 -13.57
CA ALA A 104 38.59 5.00 -14.37
C ALA A 104 38.52 6.53 -14.14
N PHE A 105 38.75 6.97 -12.89
CA PHE A 105 38.68 8.37 -12.45
C PHE A 105 39.91 8.70 -11.61
N PRO A 106 41.04 9.14 -12.24
CA PRO A 106 42.29 9.40 -11.52
C PRO A 106 42.13 10.46 -10.41
N GLY A 107 42.44 10.07 -9.18
CA GLY A 107 42.32 10.89 -8.00
C GLY A 107 41.03 10.65 -7.16
N GLU A 108 40.09 9.84 -7.68
CA GLU A 108 38.90 9.43 -6.95
C GLU A 108 39.09 8.05 -6.32
N SER A 109 38.25 7.77 -5.32
CA SER A 109 38.17 6.47 -4.65
C SER A 109 36.73 6.21 -4.19
N ALA A 110 36.35 4.96 -4.06
CA ALA A 110 35.08 4.61 -3.44
C ALA A 110 35.17 4.84 -1.92
N GLN A 111 34.17 5.50 -1.35
CA GLN A 111 34.04 5.64 0.11
C GLN A 111 32.98 4.67 0.59
N VAL A 112 33.25 3.92 1.65
CA VAL A 112 32.27 3.02 2.28
C VAL A 112 31.37 3.85 3.17
N GLU A 113 30.08 3.89 2.83
CA GLU A 113 29.05 4.53 3.63
C GLU A 113 28.42 3.55 4.63
N ARG A 114 28.20 2.29 4.17
CA ARG A 114 27.62 1.21 4.98
C ARG A 114 28.22 -0.14 4.63
N GLU A 115 28.21 -1.05 5.61
CA GLU A 115 28.56 -2.46 5.42
C GLU A 115 27.36 -3.34 5.76
N TYR A 116 27.17 -4.41 4.97
CA TYR A 116 26.13 -5.41 5.19
C TYR A 116 26.78 -6.79 5.32
N ASP A 117 26.37 -7.59 6.28
CA ASP A 117 26.99 -8.89 6.55
C ASP A 117 26.03 -9.97 7.08
N LYS A 118 24.70 -9.75 7.02
CA LYS A 118 23.68 -10.65 7.58
C LYS A 118 22.68 -11.14 6.53
N ALA A 119 21.87 -10.24 5.98
CA ALA A 119 20.97 -10.56 4.87
C ALA A 119 21.66 -10.46 3.51
N LEU A 120 22.67 -9.60 3.45
CA LEU A 120 23.46 -9.31 2.26
C LEU A 120 24.94 -9.26 2.64
N GLU A 121 25.83 -9.86 1.84
CA GLU A 121 27.26 -9.57 1.91
C GLU A 121 27.58 -8.45 0.94
N GLY A 122 27.97 -7.26 1.44
CA GLY A 122 28.21 -6.13 0.55
C GLY A 122 28.49 -4.80 1.21
N PHE A 123 28.38 -3.76 0.41
CA PHE A 123 28.63 -2.37 0.77
C PHE A 123 27.62 -1.43 0.12
N ALA A 124 27.30 -0.32 0.79
CA ALA A 124 26.91 0.92 0.13
C ALA A 124 28.15 1.80 0.01
N LEU A 125 28.43 2.28 -1.18
CA LEU A 125 29.60 3.08 -1.52
C LEU A 125 29.17 4.40 -2.14
N SER A 126 29.92 5.49 -1.90
CA SER A 126 29.87 6.68 -2.73
C SER A 126 31.06 6.69 -3.69
N ALA A 127 30.80 6.83 -5.00
CA ALA A 127 31.81 6.80 -6.05
C ALA A 127 31.30 7.52 -7.32
N PRO A 128 32.20 7.88 -8.29
CA PRO A 128 31.78 8.42 -9.57
C PRO A 128 30.80 7.49 -10.30
N SER A 129 29.69 8.00 -10.82
CA SER A 129 28.65 7.21 -11.49
C SER A 129 29.18 6.38 -12.66
N GLY A 130 30.13 6.90 -13.41
CA GLY A 130 30.80 6.19 -14.52
C GLY A 130 31.73 5.06 -14.09
N SER A 131 31.97 4.86 -12.78
CA SER A 131 32.76 3.74 -12.27
C SER A 131 31.98 2.45 -12.11
N LEU A 132 30.65 2.45 -12.28
CA LEU A 132 29.75 1.32 -12.00
C LEU A 132 30.17 0.04 -12.74
N ASP A 133 30.45 0.14 -14.04
CA ASP A 133 30.85 -1.05 -14.82
C ASP A 133 32.25 -1.56 -14.45
N ALA A 134 33.16 -0.65 -14.07
CA ALA A 134 34.49 -1.05 -13.58
C ALA A 134 34.35 -1.77 -12.22
N ILE A 135 33.43 -1.32 -11.32
CA ILE A 135 33.13 -1.99 -10.05
C ILE A 135 32.52 -3.37 -10.31
N ARG A 136 31.57 -3.48 -11.23
CA ARG A 136 30.95 -4.77 -11.61
C ARG A 136 31.96 -5.80 -12.13
N ALA A 137 33.04 -5.34 -12.76
CA ALA A 137 34.08 -6.20 -13.30
C ALA A 137 35.07 -6.71 -12.24
N VAL A 138 35.04 -6.22 -11.02
CA VAL A 138 35.96 -6.62 -9.94
C VAL A 138 35.66 -8.06 -9.50
N SER A 139 36.70 -8.89 -9.44
CA SER A 139 36.58 -10.24 -8.87
C SER A 139 36.17 -10.18 -7.40
N GLY A 140 35.12 -10.88 -7.04
CA GLY A 140 34.49 -10.82 -5.71
C GLY A 140 33.20 -10.02 -5.68
N VAL A 141 32.95 -9.13 -6.65
CA VAL A 141 31.65 -8.46 -6.83
C VAL A 141 30.71 -9.38 -7.59
N LYS A 142 29.55 -9.68 -7.00
CA LYS A 142 28.45 -10.43 -7.60
C LYS A 142 27.59 -9.53 -8.46
N ALA A 143 27.23 -8.35 -7.94
CA ALA A 143 26.43 -7.34 -8.62
C ALA A 143 26.71 -5.94 -8.04
N ALA A 144 26.48 -4.91 -8.82
CA ALA A 144 26.50 -3.53 -8.33
C ALA A 144 25.40 -2.71 -9.03
N PHE A 145 24.70 -1.87 -8.26
CA PHE A 145 23.57 -1.08 -8.69
C PHE A 145 23.75 0.38 -8.25
N LEU A 146 23.26 1.32 -9.04
CA LEU A 146 23.09 2.68 -8.55
C LEU A 146 22.07 2.69 -7.43
N GLU A 147 22.36 3.40 -6.35
CA GLU A 147 21.40 3.65 -5.29
C GLU A 147 20.23 4.47 -5.82
N ARG A 148 19.04 4.15 -5.35
CA ARG A 148 17.81 4.88 -5.66
C ARG A 148 17.24 5.43 -4.36
N ASP A 149 16.53 6.51 -4.48
CA ASP A 149 15.66 7.04 -3.45
C ASP A 149 14.21 6.66 -3.76
N THR A 150 13.58 5.95 -2.83
CA THR A 150 12.14 5.70 -2.87
C THR A 150 11.43 6.89 -2.23
N ARG A 151 10.44 7.45 -2.91
CA ARG A 151 9.57 8.49 -2.35
C ARG A 151 8.30 7.90 -1.83
N LEU A 152 7.89 8.26 -0.62
CA LEU A 152 6.56 7.90 -0.12
C LEU A 152 5.44 8.46 -0.99
N SER A 153 5.68 9.60 -1.65
CA SER A 153 4.77 10.19 -2.63
C SER A 153 4.38 9.21 -3.74
N ASP A 154 5.25 8.30 -4.13
CA ASP A 154 4.94 7.31 -5.17
C ASP A 154 3.95 6.25 -4.67
N VAL A 155 3.85 6.06 -3.35
CA VAL A 155 2.91 5.13 -2.71
C VAL A 155 1.66 5.85 -2.20
N ASP A 156 1.79 7.13 -1.80
CA ASP A 156 0.76 7.89 -1.07
C ASP A 156 0.21 9.10 -1.84
N GLU A 157 0.63 9.35 -3.08
CA GLU A 157 0.14 10.52 -3.85
C GLU A 157 -1.39 10.57 -4.02
N VAL A 158 -2.07 9.45 -3.79
CA VAL A 158 -3.54 9.43 -3.74
C VAL A 158 -4.06 10.16 -2.51
N ASP A 159 -3.27 10.23 -1.46
CA ASP A 159 -3.63 10.71 -0.13
C ASP A 159 -3.02 12.07 0.24
N ALA A 160 -2.11 12.61 -0.53
CA ALA A 160 -1.70 14.01 -0.41
C ALA A 160 -2.90 14.99 -0.51
N GLU A 161 -4.06 14.47 -0.91
CA GLU A 161 -5.37 15.13 -0.88
C GLU A 161 -6.29 14.62 0.26
N GLY A 162 -5.75 14.09 1.32
CA GLY A 162 -6.14 14.08 2.65
C GLY A 162 -7.22 13.37 3.38
N GLY A 163 -7.14 13.14 4.62
CA GLY A 163 -7.96 12.44 5.57
C GLY A 163 -9.05 13.21 6.34
N THR A 164 -10.06 12.57 6.93
CA THR A 164 -10.99 13.17 7.90
C THR A 164 -11.61 12.18 8.87
N GLN A 165 -12.15 12.73 9.98
CA GLN A 165 -12.97 11.99 10.94
C GLN A 165 -14.21 11.41 10.27
N ALA A 166 -14.36 10.08 10.32
CA ALA A 166 -15.65 9.44 10.18
C ALA A 166 -16.59 9.91 11.28
N PRO A 167 -17.91 9.93 11.05
CA PRO A 167 -18.85 10.10 12.15
C PRO A 167 -18.57 8.99 13.16
N ARG A 168 -18.39 9.36 14.43
CA ARG A 168 -18.14 8.42 15.52
C ARG A 168 -19.22 7.35 15.51
N LEU A 169 -18.81 6.10 15.26
CA LEU A 169 -19.66 4.93 15.42
C LEU A 169 -19.87 4.66 16.90
N SER A 170 -20.57 5.45 17.62
CA SER A 170 -20.84 5.39 19.06
C SER A 170 -19.64 5.65 19.99
N THR A 171 -19.88 6.34 21.08
CA THR A 171 -18.93 6.67 22.15
C THR A 171 -18.45 5.47 22.98
N GLN A 172 -18.70 4.24 22.55
CA GLN A 172 -18.37 3.00 23.28
C GLN A 172 -17.44 2.04 22.52
N ASN A 173 -17.12 2.30 21.25
CA ASN A 173 -16.26 1.44 20.44
C ASN A 173 -15.10 2.25 19.86
N PRO A 174 -13.92 1.64 19.66
CA PRO A 174 -12.82 2.25 18.93
C PRO A 174 -13.25 2.73 17.53
N ASP A 175 -12.78 3.90 17.13
CA ASP A 175 -13.19 4.50 15.85
C ASP A 175 -12.68 3.72 14.62
N ASN A 176 -11.65 2.85 14.79
CA ASN A 176 -11.12 1.98 13.74
C ASN A 176 -11.81 0.60 13.63
N LEU A 177 -12.86 0.35 14.42
CA LEU A 177 -13.49 -0.98 14.50
C LEU A 177 -14.09 -1.45 13.17
N SER A 178 -14.55 -0.53 12.31
CA SER A 178 -15.14 -0.88 11.02
C SER A 178 -14.20 -1.71 10.13
N ALA A 179 -12.92 -1.33 10.03
CA ALA A 179 -11.92 -2.08 9.28
C ALA A 179 -11.70 -3.48 9.87
N GLN A 180 -11.67 -3.59 11.20
CA GLN A 180 -11.50 -4.88 11.88
C GLN A 180 -12.72 -5.80 11.69
N ILE A 181 -13.94 -5.26 11.74
CA ILE A 181 -15.17 -6.02 11.46
C ILE A 181 -15.14 -6.58 10.03
N MET A 182 -14.67 -5.82 9.05
CA MET A 182 -14.55 -6.29 7.67
C MET A 182 -13.69 -7.54 7.55
N MET A 183 -12.64 -7.65 8.35
CA MET A 183 -11.71 -8.79 8.38
C MET A 183 -12.06 -9.83 9.44
N HIS A 184 -13.12 -9.64 10.21
CA HIS A 184 -13.44 -10.39 11.44
C HIS A 184 -12.32 -10.34 12.50
N ALA A 185 -11.44 -9.34 12.46
CA ALA A 185 -10.34 -9.20 13.41
C ALA A 185 -10.85 -8.76 14.81
N ASP A 186 -12.02 -8.13 14.89
CA ASP A 186 -12.72 -7.80 16.13
C ASP A 186 -13.09 -9.03 16.98
N GLN A 187 -13.16 -10.22 16.35
CA GLN A 187 -13.51 -11.49 16.96
C GLN A 187 -12.30 -12.35 17.33
N LEU A 188 -11.09 -11.87 17.09
CA LEU A 188 -9.87 -12.60 17.42
C LEU A 188 -9.69 -12.77 18.92
N THR A 189 -9.33 -13.97 19.33
CA THR A 189 -8.92 -14.29 20.70
C THR A 189 -7.43 -14.07 20.92
N GLN A 190 -6.63 -14.27 19.87
CA GLN A 190 -5.20 -13.95 19.86
C GLN A 190 -5.02 -12.44 19.70
N LYS A 191 -4.11 -11.86 20.45
CA LYS A 191 -3.83 -10.42 20.44
C LYS A 191 -2.38 -10.08 20.07
N GLY A 192 -1.59 -11.09 19.68
CA GLY A 192 -0.19 -10.93 19.33
C GLY A 192 0.77 -10.99 20.52
N GLU A 193 0.37 -11.60 21.66
CA GLU A 193 1.23 -11.72 22.82
C GLU A 193 2.53 -12.45 22.48
N GLY A 194 3.64 -11.84 22.86
CA GLY A 194 4.97 -12.34 22.60
C GLY A 194 5.42 -12.25 21.15
N LYS A 195 4.64 -11.63 20.27
CA LYS A 195 5.02 -11.36 18.87
C LYS A 195 5.71 -10.03 18.75
N VAL A 196 6.54 -9.92 17.72
CA VAL A 196 7.30 -8.73 17.38
C VAL A 196 7.05 -8.38 15.91
N VAL A 197 6.55 -7.17 15.66
CA VAL A 197 6.37 -6.64 14.31
C VAL A 197 7.38 -5.51 14.10
N ALA A 198 8.17 -5.58 13.05
CA ALA A 198 9.02 -4.46 12.65
C ALA A 198 8.25 -3.56 11.68
N VAL A 199 8.12 -2.29 12.02
CA VAL A 199 7.62 -1.21 11.16
C VAL A 199 8.83 -0.48 10.59
N ILE A 200 9.11 -0.71 9.31
CA ILE A 200 10.17 -0.05 8.56
C ILE A 200 9.51 1.04 7.72
N ASP A 201 9.64 2.30 8.16
CA ASP A 201 8.80 3.40 7.69
C ASP A 201 9.44 4.78 8.00
N THR A 202 8.65 5.86 8.04
CA THR A 202 9.08 7.24 8.33
C THR A 202 9.42 7.51 9.80
N GLY A 203 9.39 6.50 10.67
CA GLY A 203 9.50 6.64 12.12
C GLY A 203 8.14 6.62 12.82
N VAL A 204 8.15 6.58 14.16
CA VAL A 204 6.93 6.47 14.98
C VAL A 204 6.98 7.43 16.16
N GLU A 205 5.91 8.16 16.42
CA GLU A 205 5.71 8.88 17.70
C GLU A 205 5.44 7.87 18.81
N MET A 206 6.48 7.27 19.35
CA MET A 206 6.40 6.17 20.32
C MET A 206 5.75 6.56 21.65
N THR A 207 5.63 7.87 21.93
CA THR A 207 4.94 8.43 23.10
C THR A 207 3.47 8.73 22.85
N HIS A 208 2.97 8.45 21.65
CA HIS A 208 1.58 8.68 21.28
C HIS A 208 0.63 7.90 22.19
N PRO A 209 -0.51 8.50 22.64
CA PRO A 209 -1.50 7.83 23.50
C PRO A 209 -2.04 6.50 22.94
N ALA A 210 -2.00 6.32 21.62
CA ALA A 210 -2.39 5.08 20.96
C ALA A 210 -1.61 3.84 21.43
N PHE A 211 -0.45 4.01 22.05
CA PHE A 211 0.44 2.93 22.48
C PHE A 211 0.54 2.80 24.00
N ALA A 212 -0.43 3.37 24.72
CA ALA A 212 -0.42 3.38 26.20
C ALA A 212 -0.89 2.07 26.84
N GLY A 213 -1.46 1.14 26.06
CA GLY A 213 -1.93 -0.16 26.53
C GLY A 213 -0.80 -1.02 27.10
N ALA A 214 -1.11 -1.80 28.11
CA ALA A 214 -0.15 -2.71 28.73
C ALA A 214 0.00 -4.00 27.92
N LEU A 215 1.24 -4.43 27.71
CA LEU A 215 1.49 -5.75 27.14
C LEU A 215 1.28 -6.85 28.20
N HIS A 216 0.75 -7.98 27.77
CA HIS A 216 0.57 -9.15 28.60
C HIS A 216 1.45 -10.32 28.14
N GLY A 217 1.80 -11.20 29.06
CA GLY A 217 2.64 -12.36 28.75
C GLY A 217 4.13 -12.06 28.71
N THR A 218 4.88 -12.96 28.10
CA THR A 218 6.33 -12.83 27.98
C THR A 218 6.69 -12.07 26.70
N PRO A 219 7.41 -10.93 26.79
CA PRO A 219 7.78 -10.18 25.60
C PRO A 219 8.73 -10.99 24.70
N GLY A 220 8.51 -10.92 23.39
CA GLY A 220 9.37 -11.53 22.37
C GLY A 220 10.80 -10.99 22.41
N LEU A 221 10.93 -9.66 22.62
CA LEU A 221 12.17 -8.93 22.82
C LEU A 221 12.16 -8.22 24.18
N SER A 222 12.84 -8.82 25.17
CA SER A 222 13.09 -8.15 26.46
C SER A 222 14.25 -7.15 26.34
N LYS A 223 14.34 -6.23 27.29
CA LYS A 223 15.45 -5.27 27.37
C LYS A 223 16.83 -5.97 27.38
N ASP A 224 16.97 -7.05 28.14
CA ASP A 224 18.22 -7.81 28.21
C ASP A 224 18.55 -8.49 26.89
N LYS A 225 17.52 -9.01 26.19
CA LYS A 225 17.70 -9.63 24.88
C LYS A 225 18.15 -8.59 23.85
N VAL A 226 17.52 -7.43 23.82
CA VAL A 226 17.94 -6.33 22.93
C VAL A 226 19.37 -5.90 23.23
N ALA A 227 19.72 -5.70 24.49
CA ALA A 227 21.10 -5.35 24.89
C ALA A 227 22.13 -6.39 24.45
N ALA A 228 21.78 -7.68 24.42
CA ALA A 228 22.64 -8.75 23.92
C ALA A 228 22.74 -8.81 22.39
N LEU A 229 21.72 -8.31 21.68
CA LEU A 229 21.67 -8.27 20.20
C LEU A 229 22.36 -7.01 19.64
N THR A 230 22.21 -5.86 20.28
CA THR A 230 22.77 -4.57 19.83
C THR A 230 24.23 -4.64 19.37
N PRO A 231 25.18 -5.30 20.07
CA PRO A 231 26.57 -5.41 19.61
C PRO A 231 26.75 -6.18 18.28
N LYS A 232 25.71 -6.85 17.79
CA LYS A 232 25.73 -7.61 16.55
C LYS A 232 25.09 -6.86 15.39
N LEU A 233 24.51 -5.68 15.63
CA LEU A 233 23.89 -4.82 14.65
C LEU A 233 24.94 -3.89 14.04
N GLY A 234 24.89 -3.66 12.74
CA GLY A 234 25.75 -2.71 12.02
C GLY A 234 27.13 -2.54 12.65
N ASP A 235 27.44 -1.35 13.14
CA ASP A 235 28.71 -1.03 13.85
C ASP A 235 28.68 -1.33 15.37
N GLY A 236 27.65 -2.00 15.85
CA GLY A 236 27.46 -2.35 17.27
C GLY A 236 27.03 -1.20 18.18
N LYS A 237 26.62 -0.06 17.62
CA LYS A 237 26.17 1.14 18.35
C LYS A 237 24.74 1.51 18.05
N LEU A 238 24.07 0.72 17.22
CA LEU A 238 22.75 1.04 16.69
C LEU A 238 21.64 0.77 17.69
N GLY A 239 20.68 1.67 17.74
CA GLY A 239 19.39 1.50 18.34
C GLY A 239 19.32 1.66 19.85
N VAL A 240 18.12 1.93 20.30
CA VAL A 240 17.78 2.09 21.72
C VAL A 240 16.57 1.25 22.10
N TYR A 241 16.59 0.73 23.32
CA TYR A 241 15.39 0.19 23.96
C TYR A 241 14.56 1.34 24.53
N VAL A 242 13.35 1.55 24.03
CA VAL A 242 12.47 2.64 24.45
C VAL A 242 11.52 2.17 25.55
N SER A 243 10.77 1.10 25.31
CA SER A 243 9.79 0.54 26.23
C SER A 243 9.54 -0.96 25.92
N GLU A 244 8.70 -1.62 26.71
CA GLU A 244 8.26 -2.99 26.37
C GLU A 244 7.50 -3.03 25.05
N LYS A 245 6.68 -1.99 24.75
CA LYS A 245 5.96 -1.87 23.47
C LYS A 245 6.91 -1.62 22.30
N PHE A 246 7.93 -0.81 22.51
CA PHE A 246 8.95 -0.46 21.53
C PHE A 246 10.33 -0.93 22.01
N PRO A 247 10.63 -2.26 21.84
CA PRO A 247 11.89 -2.81 22.37
C PRO A 247 13.13 -2.36 21.62
N PHE A 248 12.97 -1.82 20.39
CA PHE A 248 14.07 -1.32 19.59
C PHE A 248 13.58 -0.19 18.68
N ALA A 249 14.38 0.88 18.59
CA ALA A 249 14.17 1.99 17.66
C ALA A 249 15.51 2.52 17.15
N TYR A 250 15.61 2.79 15.85
CA TYR A 250 16.79 3.37 15.22
C TYR A 250 16.43 4.10 13.92
N ASP A 251 17.11 5.20 13.63
CA ASP A 251 17.06 5.92 12.36
C ASP A 251 18.19 5.46 11.44
N TYR A 252 17.85 4.63 10.48
CA TYR A 252 18.80 4.11 9.50
C TYR A 252 19.11 5.12 8.39
N ALA A 253 18.24 6.10 8.13
CA ALA A 253 18.51 7.11 7.10
C ALA A 253 19.52 8.13 7.57
N ASP A 254 19.28 8.73 8.74
CA ASP A 254 20.15 9.79 9.30
C ASP A 254 21.28 9.23 10.18
N GLY A 255 21.25 7.92 10.51
CA GLY A 255 22.32 7.22 11.21
C GLY A 255 22.39 7.55 12.71
N ASP A 256 21.23 7.75 13.37
CA ASP A 256 21.16 8.10 14.78
C ASP A 256 20.02 7.35 15.53
N ASN A 257 19.80 7.71 16.79
CA ASN A 257 18.78 7.07 17.63
C ASN A 257 17.45 7.84 17.69
N ASP A 258 17.27 8.87 16.88
CA ASP A 258 16.02 9.63 16.81
C ASP A 258 15.08 9.06 15.74
N ALA A 259 14.39 7.97 16.08
CA ALA A 259 13.40 7.36 15.21
C ALA A 259 12.01 8.04 15.26
N MET A 260 11.94 9.28 15.78
CA MET A 260 10.76 10.13 15.66
C MET A 260 10.56 10.57 14.20
N PRO A 261 9.32 10.62 13.71
CA PRO A 261 9.07 11.11 12.36
C PRO A 261 9.45 12.59 12.20
N ALA A 262 10.03 12.95 11.07
CA ALA A 262 10.20 14.35 10.71
C ALA A 262 8.83 15.02 10.49
N LYS A 263 8.72 16.32 10.79
CA LYS A 263 7.50 17.07 10.50
C LYS A 263 7.44 17.37 8.99
N GLY A 264 6.36 16.95 8.36
CA GLY A 264 6.17 17.14 6.94
C GLY A 264 4.92 16.40 6.44
N PRO A 265 4.65 16.41 5.14
CA PRO A 265 3.45 15.79 4.58
C PRO A 265 3.30 14.30 4.96
N TYR A 266 4.41 13.58 5.04
CA TYR A 266 4.43 12.14 5.33
C TYR A 266 4.86 11.81 6.76
N GLY A 267 5.08 12.81 7.62
CA GLY A 267 5.57 12.60 8.99
C GLY A 267 4.68 11.72 9.86
N SER A 268 3.37 11.71 9.61
CA SER A 268 2.43 10.86 10.37
C SER A 268 2.38 9.41 9.91
N HIS A 269 2.98 9.07 8.76
CA HIS A 269 2.74 7.79 8.08
C HIS A 269 3.14 6.58 8.93
N GLY A 270 4.36 6.47 9.39
CA GLY A 270 4.80 5.34 10.21
C GLY A 270 4.10 5.24 11.56
N THR A 271 3.71 6.39 12.17
CA THR A 271 2.88 6.41 13.39
C THR A 271 1.49 5.83 13.12
N HIS A 272 0.90 6.18 11.98
CA HIS A 272 -0.41 5.67 11.55
C HIS A 272 -0.36 4.15 11.30
N VAL A 273 0.66 3.69 10.60
CA VAL A 273 0.96 2.28 10.31
C VAL A 273 1.12 1.47 11.60
N ALA A 274 1.94 1.97 12.55
CA ALA A 274 2.14 1.32 13.84
C ALA A 274 0.84 1.22 14.65
N GLY A 275 0.00 2.26 14.61
CA GLY A 275 -1.31 2.28 15.27
C GLY A 275 -2.27 1.23 14.71
N ILE A 276 -2.33 1.05 13.39
CA ILE A 276 -3.13 0.01 12.74
C ILE A 276 -2.67 -1.39 13.17
N THR A 277 -1.35 -1.60 13.22
CA THR A 277 -0.79 -2.91 13.57
C THR A 277 -1.02 -3.25 15.04
N ALA A 278 -0.67 -2.31 15.94
CA ALA A 278 -0.46 -2.64 17.35
C ALA A 278 -0.89 -1.52 18.33
N GLY A 279 -1.73 -0.59 17.91
CA GLY A 279 -2.35 0.39 18.81
C GLY A 279 -3.17 -0.33 19.91
N ASP A 280 -3.21 0.26 21.11
CA ASP A 280 -4.01 -0.23 22.24
C ASP A 280 -4.43 0.94 23.12
N ALA A 281 -5.56 1.56 22.78
CA ALA A 281 -6.13 2.70 23.46
C ALA A 281 -7.65 2.77 23.25
N ASP A 282 -8.33 3.64 24.02
CA ASP A 282 -9.78 3.81 23.92
C ASP A 282 -10.26 4.21 22.51
N GLN A 283 -9.43 4.92 21.75
CA GLN A 283 -9.79 5.44 20.44
C GLN A 283 -9.45 4.49 19.29
N ILE A 284 -8.38 3.70 19.42
CA ILE A 284 -8.00 2.70 18.44
C ILE A 284 -7.52 1.41 19.09
N VAL A 285 -7.82 0.29 18.46
CA VAL A 285 -7.24 -1.02 18.76
C VAL A 285 -6.65 -1.59 17.48
N GLY A 286 -5.36 -1.84 17.47
CA GLY A 286 -4.66 -2.49 16.36
C GLY A 286 -5.10 -3.95 16.21
N VAL A 287 -4.72 -4.59 15.10
CA VAL A 287 -5.05 -6.01 14.87
C VAL A 287 -4.31 -6.93 15.84
N ALA A 288 -3.08 -6.55 16.21
CA ALA A 288 -2.25 -7.27 17.19
C ALA A 288 -1.84 -6.33 18.34
N PRO A 289 -2.79 -5.89 19.20
CA PRO A 289 -2.54 -4.83 20.18
C PRO A 289 -1.51 -5.22 21.25
N GLU A 290 -1.27 -6.51 21.48
CA GLU A 290 -0.27 -7.01 22.42
C GLU A 290 1.07 -7.38 21.76
N ALA A 291 1.23 -7.12 20.45
CA ALA A 291 2.52 -7.27 19.79
C ALA A 291 3.45 -6.10 20.16
N GLN A 292 4.74 -6.40 20.24
CA GLN A 292 5.81 -5.40 20.32
C GLN A 292 6.09 -4.85 18.92
N VAL A 293 6.57 -3.60 18.86
CA VAL A 293 6.90 -2.92 17.61
C VAL A 293 8.37 -2.50 17.60
N ILE A 294 9.15 -3.05 16.68
CA ILE A 294 10.46 -2.49 16.30
C ILE A 294 10.21 -1.30 15.38
N VAL A 295 10.85 -0.17 15.66
CA VAL A 295 10.79 1.02 14.82
C VAL A 295 12.11 1.17 14.09
N ALA A 296 12.07 1.00 12.76
CA ALA A 296 13.19 1.26 11.88
C ALA A 296 12.82 2.43 10.96
N LYS A 297 13.30 3.63 11.30
CA LYS A 297 13.12 4.81 10.46
C LYS A 297 14.10 4.72 9.30
N VAL A 298 13.60 4.80 8.06
CA VAL A 298 14.40 4.70 6.83
C VAL A 298 14.27 5.93 5.94
N SER A 299 13.44 6.90 6.31
CA SER A 299 13.28 8.17 5.58
C SER A 299 14.19 9.24 6.16
N ARG A 300 14.87 10.00 5.29
CA ARG A 300 15.66 11.15 5.71
C ARG A 300 14.78 12.23 6.31
N SER A 301 15.25 12.85 7.39
CA SER A 301 14.53 13.95 8.05
C SER A 301 14.50 15.23 7.21
N GLU A 302 15.42 15.40 6.27
CA GLU A 302 15.56 16.59 5.44
C GLU A 302 14.47 16.66 4.34
N ASP A 303 14.26 15.58 3.60
CA ASP A 303 13.42 15.56 2.40
C ASP A 303 12.33 14.47 2.42
N GLY A 304 12.42 13.51 3.35
CA GLY A 304 11.48 12.38 3.47
C GLY A 304 11.77 11.22 2.52
N ASP A 305 12.78 11.33 1.67
CA ASP A 305 13.17 10.27 0.74
C ASP A 305 13.79 9.08 1.49
N ILE A 306 13.63 7.89 0.94
CA ILE A 306 14.08 6.61 1.51
C ILE A 306 15.20 6.04 0.64
N PRO A 307 16.49 6.18 1.05
CA PRO A 307 17.60 5.59 0.30
C PRO A 307 17.56 4.05 0.34
N ASP A 308 17.87 3.40 -0.77
CA ASP A 308 18.04 1.94 -0.82
C ASP A 308 19.02 1.44 0.24
N SER A 309 20.10 2.20 0.51
CA SER A 309 21.10 1.84 1.53
C SER A 309 20.55 1.83 2.95
N ALA A 310 19.64 2.74 3.29
CA ALA A 310 19.00 2.78 4.61
C ALA A 310 18.01 1.62 4.76
N LEU A 311 17.21 1.35 3.73
CA LEU A 311 16.27 0.23 3.71
C LEU A 311 17.01 -1.11 3.82
N LEU A 312 18.10 -1.30 3.07
CA LEU A 312 18.96 -2.50 3.15
C LEU A 312 19.57 -2.68 4.53
N ALA A 313 20.07 -1.61 5.17
CA ALA A 313 20.65 -1.68 6.52
C ALA A 313 19.58 -2.09 7.55
N ALA A 314 18.37 -1.55 7.46
CA ALA A 314 17.27 -1.96 8.32
C ALA A 314 16.93 -3.45 8.12
N LEU A 315 16.80 -3.91 6.88
CA LEU A 315 16.50 -5.31 6.56
C LEU A 315 17.63 -6.26 6.97
N ASP A 316 18.91 -5.85 6.84
CA ASP A 316 20.07 -6.61 7.28
C ASP A 316 20.02 -6.86 8.80
N ASP A 317 19.72 -5.83 9.58
CA ASP A 317 19.60 -5.94 11.04
C ASP A 317 18.36 -6.71 11.49
N MET A 318 17.29 -6.83 10.66
CA MET A 318 16.14 -7.69 11.00
C MET A 318 16.53 -9.16 11.09
N VAL A 319 17.58 -9.62 10.41
CA VAL A 319 18.11 -10.99 10.58
C VAL A 319 18.61 -11.25 12.01
N VAL A 320 19.15 -10.21 12.67
CA VAL A 320 19.66 -10.29 14.06
C VAL A 320 18.55 -10.06 15.08
N LEU A 321 17.75 -9.00 14.88
CA LEU A 321 16.63 -8.64 15.76
C LEU A 321 15.52 -9.69 15.72
N HIS A 322 15.37 -10.36 14.61
CA HIS A 322 14.49 -11.47 14.33
C HIS A 322 13.02 -11.19 14.74
N PRO A 323 12.37 -10.16 14.16
CA PRO A 323 10.94 -9.97 14.33
C PRO A 323 10.17 -11.15 13.73
N ASP A 324 8.96 -11.40 14.21
CA ASP A 324 8.06 -12.39 13.61
C ASP A 324 7.53 -11.91 12.23
N VAL A 325 7.32 -10.58 12.10
CA VAL A 325 6.75 -9.95 10.91
C VAL A 325 7.49 -8.64 10.61
N VAL A 326 7.73 -8.37 9.34
CA VAL A 326 8.16 -7.05 8.82
C VAL A 326 7.02 -6.44 8.03
N ASN A 327 6.68 -5.19 8.33
CA ASN A 327 5.75 -4.36 7.60
C ASN A 327 6.51 -3.32 6.77
N LEU A 328 6.24 -3.29 5.47
CA LEU A 328 6.76 -2.33 4.51
C LEU A 328 5.59 -1.62 3.83
N SER A 329 5.16 -0.51 4.44
CA SER A 329 4.12 0.36 3.86
C SER A 329 4.76 1.40 2.94
N LEU A 330 5.68 0.96 2.09
CA LEU A 330 6.48 1.77 1.18
C LEU A 330 6.74 0.99 -0.10
N GLY A 331 7.18 1.68 -1.15
CA GLY A 331 7.56 1.03 -2.40
C GLY A 331 7.64 2.01 -3.57
N GLN A 332 8.16 1.54 -4.67
CA GLN A 332 8.22 2.26 -5.94
C GLN A 332 7.73 1.37 -7.08
N LEU A 333 7.24 1.99 -8.15
CA LEU A 333 6.67 1.28 -9.29
C LEU A 333 7.72 0.37 -9.97
N GLY A 334 7.34 -0.87 -10.23
CA GLY A 334 8.18 -1.85 -10.91
C GLY A 334 8.83 -2.85 -9.95
N GLY A 335 10.02 -3.30 -10.30
CA GLY A 335 10.77 -4.32 -9.56
C GLY A 335 10.65 -5.71 -10.17
N MET A 336 11.78 -6.36 -10.37
CA MET A 336 11.88 -7.74 -10.87
C MET A 336 12.43 -8.65 -9.80
N ASP A 337 11.80 -9.82 -9.63
CA ASP A 337 12.17 -10.81 -8.63
C ASP A 337 13.32 -11.70 -9.12
N ASN A 338 14.45 -11.07 -9.42
CA ASN A 338 15.67 -11.80 -9.73
C ASN A 338 16.90 -11.04 -9.23
N GLU A 339 17.94 -11.80 -8.87
CA GLU A 339 19.18 -11.25 -8.28
C GLU A 339 20.06 -10.49 -9.32
N ALA A 340 19.77 -10.62 -10.61
CA ALA A 340 20.52 -9.89 -11.64
C ALA A 340 20.04 -8.42 -11.74
N ASP A 341 18.76 -8.18 -11.44
CA ASP A 341 18.15 -6.86 -11.57
C ASP A 341 17.97 -6.16 -10.21
N SER A 342 18.00 -6.91 -9.10
CA SER A 342 17.80 -6.33 -7.78
C SER A 342 18.50 -7.11 -6.66
N VAL A 343 19.22 -6.38 -5.81
CA VAL A 343 19.79 -6.92 -4.56
C VAL A 343 18.70 -7.32 -3.56
N PHE A 344 17.56 -6.67 -3.58
CA PHE A 344 16.46 -6.91 -2.65
C PHE A 344 15.84 -8.31 -2.78
N ALA A 345 15.86 -8.92 -3.97
CA ALA A 345 15.33 -10.27 -4.16
C ALA A 345 16.02 -11.29 -3.22
N SER A 346 17.34 -11.23 -3.10
CA SER A 346 18.12 -12.10 -2.20
C SER A 346 17.89 -11.77 -0.72
N VAL A 347 17.75 -10.49 -0.39
CA VAL A 347 17.52 -10.01 1.00
C VAL A 347 16.16 -10.49 1.50
N PHE A 348 15.09 -10.31 0.74
CA PHE A 348 13.76 -10.78 1.16
C PHE A 348 13.66 -12.30 1.21
N LYS A 349 14.35 -12.98 0.29
CA LYS A 349 14.46 -14.44 0.38
C LYS A 349 15.17 -14.88 1.66
N LYS A 350 16.25 -14.20 2.05
CA LYS A 350 16.97 -14.49 3.29
C LYS A 350 16.08 -14.31 4.52
N LEU A 351 15.32 -13.21 4.60
CA LEU A 351 14.37 -12.97 5.70
C LEU A 351 13.33 -14.11 5.80
N GLN A 352 12.77 -14.52 4.66
CA GLN A 352 11.81 -15.63 4.62
C GLN A 352 12.47 -16.96 5.07
N ASP A 353 13.70 -17.24 4.65
CA ASP A 353 14.46 -18.44 5.05
C ASP A 353 14.75 -18.46 6.56
N GLU A 354 14.94 -17.29 7.18
CA GLU A 354 15.04 -17.15 8.65
C GLU A 354 13.67 -17.24 9.36
N GLY A 355 12.57 -17.35 8.64
CA GLY A 355 11.24 -17.48 9.22
C GLY A 355 10.60 -16.14 9.60
N ILE A 356 10.99 -15.07 8.95
CA ILE A 356 10.41 -13.73 9.09
C ILE A 356 9.40 -13.51 7.98
N SER A 357 8.14 -13.21 8.33
CA SER A 357 7.10 -12.89 7.35
C SER A 357 7.20 -11.44 6.92
N VAL A 358 7.34 -11.18 5.63
CA VAL A 358 7.39 -9.81 5.09
C VAL A 358 6.10 -9.50 4.37
N ASN A 359 5.42 -8.41 4.77
CA ASN A 359 4.23 -7.89 4.13
C ASN A 359 4.54 -6.52 3.52
N ALA A 360 4.13 -6.29 2.28
CA ALA A 360 4.37 -5.01 1.60
C ALA A 360 3.15 -4.50 0.84
N ALA A 361 3.07 -3.19 0.73
CA ALA A 361 2.03 -2.47 0.01
C ALA A 361 2.09 -2.75 -1.49
N ALA A 362 0.95 -3.13 -2.09
CA ALA A 362 0.87 -3.42 -3.52
C ALA A 362 1.13 -2.18 -4.40
N GLY A 363 0.91 -0.99 -3.87
CA GLY A 363 1.06 0.29 -4.54
C GLY A 363 -0.27 1.01 -4.77
N ASN A 364 -0.19 2.32 -5.02
CA ASN A 364 -1.35 3.20 -5.21
C ASN A 364 -1.43 3.78 -6.63
N HIS A 365 -0.88 3.08 -7.61
CA HIS A 365 -0.73 3.57 -8.99
C HIS A 365 -1.94 3.30 -9.88
N TYR A 366 -3.06 2.83 -9.31
CA TYR A 366 -4.27 2.53 -10.10
C TYR A 366 -4.00 1.45 -11.18
N SER A 367 -4.74 1.54 -12.27
CA SER A 367 -4.54 0.72 -13.48
C SER A 367 -3.75 1.45 -14.59
N ALA A 368 -3.46 2.72 -14.40
CA ALA A 368 -2.92 3.57 -15.47
C ALA A 368 -1.43 3.95 -15.30
N GLY A 369 -0.75 3.40 -14.30
CA GLY A 369 0.67 3.65 -14.07
C GLY A 369 0.99 5.16 -13.93
N TYR A 370 1.99 5.64 -14.65
CA TYR A 370 2.48 7.02 -14.56
C TYR A 370 1.47 8.14 -14.80
N GLY A 371 0.30 7.83 -15.35
CA GLY A 371 -0.71 8.85 -15.66
C GLY A 371 -1.29 9.55 -14.43
N ASN A 372 -1.15 8.99 -13.23
CA ASN A 372 -1.76 9.50 -12.01
C ASN A 372 -0.81 10.33 -11.16
N THR A 373 0.48 10.09 -11.21
CA THR A 373 1.50 10.86 -10.46
C THR A 373 1.60 12.32 -10.93
N SER A 374 1.02 12.66 -12.10
CA SER A 374 0.99 14.03 -12.62
C SER A 374 -0.19 14.87 -12.12
N GLY A 375 -0.96 14.41 -11.12
CA GLY A 375 -2.16 15.09 -10.65
C GLY A 375 -3.31 15.09 -11.66
N ARG A 376 -3.24 14.25 -12.70
CA ARG A 376 -4.28 14.08 -13.71
C ARG A 376 -5.08 12.82 -13.38
N ASN A 377 -6.35 12.99 -13.06
CA ASN A 377 -7.26 11.85 -12.95
C ASN A 377 -7.60 11.33 -14.35
N LEU A 378 -6.81 10.37 -14.81
CA LEU A 378 -7.08 9.69 -16.08
C LEU A 378 -8.21 8.69 -15.91
N PRO A 379 -8.96 8.37 -16.97
CA PRO A 379 -9.90 7.25 -16.94
C PRO A 379 -9.14 5.95 -16.63
N TYR A 380 -9.69 5.15 -15.71
CA TYR A 380 -9.13 3.85 -15.40
C TYR A 380 -9.51 2.84 -16.47
N ALA A 381 -8.60 1.92 -16.78
CA ALA A 381 -8.93 0.72 -17.52
C ALA A 381 -9.69 -0.24 -16.59
N SER A 382 -10.76 -0.84 -17.09
CA SER A 382 -11.53 -1.84 -16.34
C SER A 382 -10.76 -3.15 -16.16
N ASP A 383 -9.83 -3.43 -17.05
CA ASP A 383 -8.91 -4.58 -17.03
C ASP A 383 -7.59 -4.14 -17.69
N PRO A 384 -6.65 -3.58 -16.92
CA PRO A 384 -5.40 -3.07 -17.48
C PRO A 384 -4.49 -4.22 -17.90
N ASP A 385 -3.82 -4.05 -19.02
CA ASP A 385 -2.83 -4.98 -19.58
C ASP A 385 -1.39 -4.68 -19.12
N SER A 386 -1.20 -3.64 -18.31
CA SER A 386 0.07 -3.23 -17.73
C SER A 386 0.14 -3.52 -16.24
N SER A 387 1.35 -3.84 -15.72
CA SER A 387 1.61 -3.94 -14.29
C SER A 387 1.69 -2.55 -13.67
N THR A 388 1.06 -2.39 -12.49
CA THR A 388 1.22 -1.21 -11.64
C THR A 388 1.64 -1.58 -10.22
N GLN A 389 2.07 -2.83 -10.00
CA GLN A 389 2.60 -3.29 -8.71
C GLN A 389 3.91 -2.60 -8.39
N CYS A 390 4.10 -2.30 -7.11
CA CYS A 390 5.32 -1.71 -6.58
C CYS A 390 6.26 -2.76 -6.00
N GLU A 391 7.57 -2.58 -6.15
CA GLU A 391 8.50 -3.27 -5.27
C GLU A 391 8.48 -2.59 -3.88
N PRO A 392 8.62 -3.35 -2.74
CA PRO A 392 9.02 -4.75 -2.72
C PRO A 392 7.87 -5.77 -2.84
N ALA A 393 6.62 -5.35 -3.05
CA ALA A 393 5.49 -6.28 -3.17
C ALA A 393 5.59 -7.21 -4.39
N THR A 394 6.40 -6.86 -5.40
CA THR A 394 6.66 -7.71 -6.58
C THR A 394 7.47 -8.97 -6.25
N TYR A 395 8.25 -9.00 -5.17
CA TYR A 395 9.11 -10.15 -4.85
C TYR A 395 8.30 -11.36 -4.35
N SER A 396 8.69 -12.57 -4.78
CA SER A 396 8.00 -13.82 -4.44
C SER A 396 8.04 -14.15 -2.95
N SER A 397 9.06 -13.73 -2.23
CA SER A 397 9.20 -13.90 -0.78
C SER A 397 8.40 -12.88 0.06
N VAL A 398 7.78 -11.90 -0.57
CA VAL A 398 6.99 -10.84 0.08
C VAL A 398 5.49 -11.08 -0.15
N LEU A 399 4.67 -10.91 0.88
CA LEU A 399 3.22 -10.96 0.79
C LEU A 399 2.70 -9.58 0.35
N ALA A 400 2.27 -9.44 -0.89
CA ALA A 400 1.71 -8.20 -1.43
C ALA A 400 0.26 -7.99 -0.99
N VAL A 401 -0.05 -6.81 -0.48
CA VAL A 401 -1.34 -6.48 0.10
C VAL A 401 -2.03 -5.39 -0.71
N ALA A 402 -3.17 -5.72 -1.32
CA ALA A 402 -4.04 -4.78 -2.01
C ALA A 402 -5.04 -4.11 -1.05
N SER A 403 -5.64 -3.02 -1.48
CA SER A 403 -6.55 -2.21 -0.66
C SER A 403 -8.02 -2.42 -1.02
N VAL A 404 -8.84 -2.52 0.04
CA VAL A 404 -10.31 -2.49 -0.01
C VAL A 404 -10.79 -1.26 0.75
N ASP A 405 -11.82 -0.59 0.23
CA ASP A 405 -12.40 0.56 0.91
C ASP A 405 -13.11 0.15 2.22
N ASN A 406 -12.92 0.94 3.26
CA ASN A 406 -13.53 0.69 4.55
C ASN A 406 -15.04 0.93 4.52
N LEU A 407 -15.80 0.12 5.24
CA LEU A 407 -17.24 0.32 5.45
C LEU A 407 -17.49 1.42 6.47
N LEU A 408 -17.65 2.63 6.01
CA LEU A 408 -17.97 3.78 6.86
C LEU A 408 -19.43 4.15 6.69
N SER A 409 -20.05 4.67 7.78
CA SER A 409 -21.30 5.41 7.68
C SER A 409 -20.97 6.84 7.25
N TYR A 410 -21.49 7.25 6.10
CA TYR A 410 -21.29 8.58 5.56
C TYR A 410 -22.47 9.48 5.89
N ASN A 411 -22.21 10.77 6.08
CA ASN A 411 -23.28 11.76 6.04
C ASN A 411 -23.99 11.73 4.69
N ALA A 412 -25.26 12.05 4.67
CA ALA A 412 -26.07 11.97 3.47
C ALA A 412 -27.01 13.16 3.31
N PHE A 413 -27.39 13.42 2.06
CA PHE A 413 -28.48 14.31 1.69
C PHE A 413 -29.39 13.61 0.68
N SER A 414 -30.61 14.14 0.47
CA SER A 414 -31.52 13.61 -0.54
C SER A 414 -31.43 14.47 -1.81
N ALA A 415 -31.24 13.87 -2.98
CA ALA A 415 -31.31 14.52 -4.29
C ALA A 415 -31.62 13.48 -5.38
N ALA A 416 -32.15 13.91 -6.53
CA ALA A 416 -32.46 13.06 -7.68
C ALA A 416 -33.31 11.81 -7.28
N GLY A 417 -34.20 11.95 -6.29
CA GLY A 417 -35.11 10.89 -5.85
C GLY A 417 -34.49 9.81 -4.97
N LYS A 418 -33.21 9.97 -4.54
CA LYS A 418 -32.51 9.03 -3.65
C LYS A 418 -31.70 9.75 -2.58
N ASP A 419 -31.25 8.99 -1.60
CA ASP A 419 -30.32 9.45 -0.59
C ASP A 419 -28.89 9.26 -1.13
N ILE A 420 -28.06 10.28 -0.97
CA ILE A 420 -26.70 10.35 -1.49
C ILE A 420 -25.74 10.50 -0.34
N ALA A 421 -24.89 9.49 -0.15
CA ALA A 421 -23.76 9.53 0.76
C ALA A 421 -22.70 10.51 0.25
N TYR A 422 -22.02 11.21 1.16
CA TYR A 422 -20.90 12.08 0.81
C TYR A 422 -19.76 11.99 1.82
N GLN A 423 -18.54 12.13 1.31
CA GLN A 423 -17.34 12.31 2.09
C GLN A 423 -17.03 13.81 2.17
N ARG A 424 -16.86 14.34 3.37
CA ARG A 424 -16.53 15.74 3.59
C ARG A 424 -15.07 16.04 3.20
N ALA A 425 -14.75 17.30 2.89
CA ALA A 425 -13.38 17.74 2.74
C ALA A 425 -12.67 17.91 4.09
N ARG A 426 -11.33 17.96 4.07
CA ARG A 426 -10.45 18.18 5.21
C ARG A 426 -9.47 19.31 4.96
N GLY A 427 -9.01 19.95 6.02
CA GLY A 427 -7.86 20.86 5.96
C GLY A 427 -6.55 20.10 5.76
N ALA A 428 -5.70 20.60 4.86
CA ALA A 428 -4.45 19.94 4.48
C ALA A 428 -3.48 19.65 5.65
N ASN A 429 -3.55 20.46 6.72
CA ASN A 429 -2.76 20.27 7.93
C ASN A 429 -3.63 19.88 9.14
N GLY A 430 -4.78 19.24 8.89
CA GLY A 430 -5.72 18.88 9.95
C GLY A 430 -6.56 20.03 10.50
N GLU A 431 -6.61 21.17 9.82
CA GLU A 431 -7.46 22.29 10.21
C GLU A 431 -8.94 21.92 10.04
N LYS A 432 -9.80 22.54 10.85
CA LYS A 432 -11.23 22.37 10.72
C LYS A 432 -11.71 23.09 9.43
N VAL A 433 -12.36 22.36 8.54
CA VAL A 433 -13.06 22.88 7.36
C VAL A 433 -14.53 23.07 7.71
N ALA A 434 -15.18 24.09 7.12
CA ALA A 434 -16.63 24.22 7.18
C ALA A 434 -17.32 22.99 6.57
N GLU A 435 -18.35 22.49 7.23
CA GLU A 435 -19.00 21.22 6.83
C GLU A 435 -20.41 21.45 6.28
N ILE A 436 -20.79 20.61 5.30
CA ILE A 436 -22.18 20.61 4.78
C ILE A 436 -23.17 20.26 5.88
N SER A 437 -22.78 19.39 6.83
CA SER A 437 -23.59 19.03 7.99
C SER A 437 -23.85 20.16 8.99
N GLU A 438 -23.09 21.24 8.91
CA GLU A 438 -23.28 22.45 9.72
C GLU A 438 -24.24 23.47 9.08
N LEU A 439 -24.63 23.24 7.81
CA LEU A 439 -25.62 24.06 7.15
C LEU A 439 -27.02 23.75 7.67
N ALA A 440 -27.92 24.75 7.65
CA ALA A 440 -29.30 24.56 8.08
C ALA A 440 -29.98 23.45 7.27
N ALA A 441 -30.76 22.61 7.93
CA ALA A 441 -31.60 21.63 7.23
C ALA A 441 -32.58 22.38 6.29
N GLY A 442 -32.79 21.84 5.10
CA GLY A 442 -33.64 22.49 4.10
C GLY A 442 -33.26 22.11 2.67
N SER A 443 -33.96 22.72 1.72
CA SER A 443 -33.72 22.51 0.30
C SER A 443 -32.79 23.58 -0.26
N TYR A 444 -31.83 23.16 -1.05
CA TYR A 444 -30.83 24.00 -1.71
C TYR A 444 -30.80 23.67 -3.22
N GLU A 445 -30.84 24.69 -4.05
CA GLU A 445 -30.57 24.54 -5.48
C GLU A 445 -29.10 24.18 -5.71
N TYR A 446 -28.78 23.28 -6.65
CA TYR A 446 -27.42 23.04 -7.11
C TYR A 446 -27.24 23.39 -8.58
N ILE A 447 -26.06 23.87 -8.92
CA ILE A 447 -25.69 24.37 -10.25
C ILE A 447 -24.57 23.50 -10.80
N ASP A 448 -24.69 23.04 -12.05
CA ASP A 448 -23.57 22.42 -12.75
C ASP A 448 -22.43 23.43 -12.95
N ALA A 449 -21.28 23.15 -12.38
CA ALA A 449 -20.08 23.98 -12.42
C ALA A 449 -18.96 23.34 -13.29
N GLY A 450 -19.27 22.35 -14.10
CA GLY A 450 -18.33 21.69 -14.99
C GLY A 450 -17.13 21.09 -14.23
N TYR A 451 -15.93 21.42 -14.67
CA TYR A 451 -14.68 21.03 -13.98
C TYR A 451 -14.18 22.07 -12.99
N ALA A 452 -14.91 23.17 -12.80
CA ALA A 452 -14.52 24.33 -12.02
C ALA A 452 -13.17 24.94 -12.49
N THR A 453 -12.92 24.95 -13.79
CA THR A 453 -11.78 25.68 -14.37
C THR A 453 -11.99 27.18 -14.21
N GLU A 454 -10.96 27.97 -14.42
CA GLU A 454 -11.09 29.45 -14.42
C GLU A 454 -12.13 29.94 -15.45
N GLU A 455 -12.23 29.23 -16.59
CA GLU A 455 -13.22 29.49 -17.62
C GLU A 455 -14.64 29.14 -17.14
N ASP A 456 -14.83 27.98 -16.50
CA ASP A 456 -16.11 27.57 -15.90
C ASP A 456 -16.55 28.58 -14.84
N ALA A 457 -15.64 28.99 -13.95
CA ALA A 457 -15.92 29.96 -12.89
C ALA A 457 -16.29 31.34 -13.46
N ALA A 458 -15.60 31.81 -14.51
CA ALA A 458 -15.91 33.04 -15.20
C ALA A 458 -17.29 33.00 -15.89
N ALA A 459 -17.63 31.88 -16.52
CA ALA A 459 -18.95 31.65 -17.12
C ALA A 459 -20.06 31.66 -16.06
N LEU A 460 -19.82 31.06 -14.90
CA LEU A 460 -20.75 31.09 -13.76
C LEU A 460 -20.89 32.50 -13.20
N ALA A 461 -19.80 33.26 -13.03
CA ALA A 461 -19.84 34.65 -12.57
C ALA A 461 -20.66 35.54 -13.52
N ALA A 462 -20.55 35.32 -14.82
CA ALA A 462 -21.34 36.04 -15.82
C ALA A 462 -22.83 35.67 -15.75
N LYS A 463 -23.15 34.39 -15.49
CA LYS A 463 -24.53 33.91 -15.39
C LYS A 463 -25.18 34.26 -14.04
N TYR A 464 -24.39 34.33 -12.97
CA TYR A 464 -24.83 34.63 -11.60
C TYR A 464 -24.04 35.81 -11.03
N PRO A 465 -24.37 37.06 -11.44
CA PRO A 465 -23.59 38.25 -11.05
C PRO A 465 -23.64 38.54 -9.54
N ASP A 466 -24.68 38.05 -8.85
CA ASP A 466 -24.81 38.13 -7.39
C ASP A 466 -24.14 36.97 -6.65
N GLY A 467 -23.42 36.08 -7.38
CA GLY A 467 -22.77 34.87 -6.86
C GLY A 467 -23.72 33.68 -6.67
N LEU A 468 -23.25 32.67 -5.92
CA LEU A 468 -23.96 31.42 -5.68
C LEU A 468 -24.43 31.28 -4.22
N ALA A 469 -24.64 32.40 -3.53
CA ALA A 469 -25.11 32.34 -2.14
C ALA A 469 -26.42 31.54 -2.02
N GLY A 470 -26.46 30.58 -1.07
CA GLY A 470 -27.59 29.66 -0.88
C GLY A 470 -27.74 28.55 -1.93
N LYS A 471 -26.75 28.40 -2.84
CA LYS A 471 -26.74 27.35 -3.87
C LYS A 471 -25.47 26.51 -3.74
N PHE A 472 -25.57 25.24 -4.12
CA PHE A 472 -24.41 24.35 -4.24
C PHE A 472 -23.82 24.40 -5.65
N ALA A 473 -22.50 24.27 -5.75
CA ALA A 473 -21.81 24.02 -7.01
C ALA A 473 -21.55 22.50 -7.15
N LEU A 474 -22.05 21.87 -8.20
CA LEU A 474 -21.80 20.46 -8.54
C LEU A 474 -20.67 20.42 -9.57
N VAL A 475 -19.56 19.77 -9.22
CA VAL A 475 -18.28 19.82 -9.95
C VAL A 475 -17.83 18.42 -10.35
N SER A 476 -17.36 18.23 -11.56
CA SER A 476 -16.70 16.99 -11.98
C SER A 476 -15.26 16.90 -11.45
N ARG A 477 -14.86 15.75 -10.90
CA ARG A 477 -13.45 15.42 -10.64
C ARG A 477 -12.68 15.42 -11.97
N GLY A 478 -11.36 15.69 -11.92
CA GLY A 478 -10.47 15.69 -13.07
C GLY A 478 -10.09 17.11 -13.53
N LYS A 479 -9.09 17.21 -14.37
CA LYS A 479 -8.45 18.41 -14.92
C LYS A 479 -7.68 19.28 -13.91
N LEU A 480 -8.16 19.41 -12.67
CA LEU A 480 -7.59 20.28 -11.62
C LEU A 480 -7.59 19.53 -10.30
N THR A 481 -6.71 19.89 -9.38
CA THR A 481 -6.75 19.46 -7.98
C THR A 481 -8.03 19.93 -7.29
N PHE A 482 -8.43 19.26 -6.22
CA PHE A 482 -9.62 19.66 -5.44
C PHE A 482 -9.47 21.06 -4.90
N GLN A 483 -8.29 21.41 -4.35
CA GLN A 483 -7.97 22.74 -3.88
C GLN A 483 -8.22 23.81 -4.95
N LYS A 484 -7.69 23.61 -6.17
CA LYS A 484 -7.83 24.58 -7.25
C LYS A 484 -9.28 24.75 -7.70
N LYS A 485 -10.07 23.69 -7.70
CA LYS A 485 -11.52 23.74 -7.98
C LYS A 485 -12.27 24.60 -6.97
N ILE A 486 -11.97 24.42 -5.68
CA ILE A 486 -12.59 25.18 -4.59
C ILE A 486 -12.17 26.63 -4.66
N GLU A 487 -10.89 26.93 -4.85
CA GLU A 487 -10.38 28.31 -5.02
C GLU A 487 -11.07 29.04 -6.15
N ASN A 488 -11.21 28.42 -7.32
CA ASN A 488 -11.83 29.05 -8.49
C ASN A 488 -13.30 29.38 -8.23
N LEU A 489 -14.00 28.67 -7.38
CA LEU A 489 -15.41 28.91 -7.06
C LEU A 489 -15.63 29.71 -5.79
N ALA A 490 -14.64 29.84 -4.91
CA ALA A 490 -14.77 30.51 -3.61
C ALA A 490 -15.25 31.97 -3.74
N ALA A 491 -14.81 32.70 -4.78
CA ALA A 491 -15.23 34.07 -5.04
C ALA A 491 -16.74 34.20 -5.32
N LEU A 492 -17.40 33.13 -5.78
CA LEU A 492 -18.84 33.09 -6.03
C LEU A 492 -19.65 32.79 -4.75
N LYS A 493 -18.98 32.49 -3.65
CA LYS A 493 -19.58 32.21 -2.32
C LYS A 493 -20.71 31.19 -2.37
N PRO A 494 -20.49 30.00 -2.93
CA PRO A 494 -21.51 28.92 -2.88
C PRO A 494 -21.81 28.53 -1.43
N ALA A 495 -23.00 28.02 -1.17
CA ALA A 495 -23.35 27.43 0.11
C ALA A 495 -22.52 26.17 0.41
N GLY A 496 -22.15 25.45 -0.63
CA GLY A 496 -21.25 24.31 -0.58
C GLY A 496 -20.82 23.85 -1.99
N ILE A 497 -19.79 23.03 -2.03
CA ILE A 497 -19.26 22.45 -3.27
C ILE A 497 -19.35 20.93 -3.19
N LEU A 498 -20.00 20.30 -4.16
CA LEU A 498 -20.05 18.85 -4.30
C LEU A 498 -19.18 18.44 -5.49
N VAL A 499 -18.11 17.69 -5.22
CA VAL A 499 -17.30 17.11 -6.29
C VAL A 499 -17.73 15.66 -6.51
N TYR A 500 -18.13 15.31 -7.71
CA TYR A 500 -18.47 13.93 -8.05
C TYR A 500 -17.32 13.23 -8.76
N ASN A 501 -17.17 11.94 -8.50
CA ASN A 501 -16.11 11.12 -9.07
C ASN A 501 -16.20 11.06 -10.61
N ASN A 502 -15.05 10.89 -11.26
CA ASN A 502 -14.96 10.64 -12.71
C ASN A 502 -14.75 9.14 -13.02
N VAL A 503 -14.72 8.30 -12.00
CA VAL A 503 -14.57 6.84 -12.08
C VAL A 503 -15.86 6.17 -11.62
N ALA A 504 -16.27 5.10 -12.31
CA ALA A 504 -17.43 4.32 -11.93
C ALA A 504 -17.20 3.57 -10.61
N GLY A 505 -18.25 3.45 -9.81
CA GLY A 505 -18.24 2.79 -8.51
C GLY A 505 -18.74 3.71 -7.39
N ASP A 506 -18.83 3.15 -6.18
CA ASP A 506 -19.36 3.84 -4.99
C ASP A 506 -18.26 4.49 -4.14
N SER A 507 -17.00 4.45 -4.56
CA SER A 507 -15.87 4.98 -3.82
C SER A 507 -16.01 6.48 -3.55
N LEU A 508 -15.95 6.84 -2.27
CA LEU A 508 -16.01 8.21 -1.77
C LEU A 508 -14.62 8.63 -1.32
N MET A 509 -13.99 9.47 -2.14
CA MET A 509 -12.66 9.96 -1.85
C MET A 509 -12.70 11.12 -0.88
N LEU A 510 -11.62 11.23 -0.15
CA LEU A 510 -11.37 12.29 0.77
C LEU A 510 -10.64 13.42 0.06
N MET A 511 -11.10 14.64 0.19
CA MET A 511 -10.51 15.84 -0.42
C MET A 511 -9.73 16.63 0.61
N SER A 512 -8.44 16.87 0.38
CA SER A 512 -7.64 17.81 1.16
C SER A 512 -7.72 19.21 0.58
N VAL A 513 -7.90 20.20 1.43
CA VAL A 513 -8.09 21.60 1.02
C VAL A 513 -7.42 22.57 1.98
N THR A 514 -6.97 23.70 1.48
CA THR A 514 -6.48 24.84 2.29
C THR A 514 -7.50 25.98 2.41
N THR A 515 -8.57 25.94 1.61
CA THR A 515 -9.71 26.86 1.73
C THR A 515 -10.69 26.26 2.73
N LEU A 516 -10.74 26.83 3.92
CA LEU A 516 -11.40 26.23 5.09
C LEU A 516 -12.83 26.71 5.34
N ASP A 517 -13.24 27.78 4.70
CA ASP A 517 -14.51 28.51 4.93
C ASP A 517 -15.63 28.13 3.96
N VAL A 518 -15.35 27.30 2.96
CA VAL A 518 -16.34 26.80 2.00
C VAL A 518 -16.61 25.32 2.25
N PRO A 519 -17.85 24.94 2.64
CA PRO A 519 -18.20 23.54 2.80
C PRO A 519 -18.02 22.78 1.49
N ALA A 520 -17.22 21.69 1.52
CA ALA A 520 -17.00 20.88 0.34
C ALA A 520 -17.14 19.39 0.67
N ALA A 521 -17.68 18.62 -0.27
CA ALA A 521 -17.83 17.17 -0.11
C ALA A 521 -17.69 16.43 -1.46
N PHE A 522 -17.33 15.17 -1.35
CA PHE A 522 -17.17 14.26 -2.48
C PHE A 522 -18.32 13.27 -2.55
N ILE A 523 -18.82 12.98 -3.75
CA ILE A 523 -19.87 12.00 -4.01
C ILE A 523 -19.46 11.07 -5.16
N SER A 524 -20.11 9.90 -5.25
CA SER A 524 -19.83 8.94 -6.32
C SER A 524 -20.16 9.49 -7.70
N GLN A 525 -19.57 8.89 -8.75
CA GLN A 525 -19.85 9.25 -10.14
C GLN A 525 -21.35 9.05 -10.47
N GLU A 526 -21.92 7.91 -10.09
CA GLU A 526 -23.32 7.60 -10.34
C GLU A 526 -24.24 8.67 -9.75
N ASN A 527 -23.95 9.09 -8.50
CA ASN A 527 -24.75 10.09 -7.82
C ASN A 527 -24.63 11.47 -8.49
N GLY A 528 -23.40 11.88 -8.87
CA GLY A 528 -23.18 13.13 -9.59
C GLY A 528 -23.90 13.16 -10.96
N GLN A 529 -23.81 12.07 -11.70
CA GLN A 529 -24.52 11.94 -12.99
C GLN A 529 -26.04 11.89 -12.83
N ALA A 530 -26.56 11.24 -11.80
CA ALA A 530 -27.98 11.24 -11.49
C ALA A 530 -28.47 12.65 -11.13
N MET A 531 -27.69 13.42 -10.38
CA MET A 531 -28.02 14.83 -10.08
C MET A 531 -28.00 15.69 -11.34
N LEU A 532 -27.02 15.52 -12.23
CA LEU A 532 -26.99 16.26 -13.50
C LEU A 532 -28.17 15.95 -14.42
N ALA A 533 -28.63 14.69 -14.41
CA ALA A 533 -29.76 14.23 -15.24
C ALA A 533 -31.14 14.54 -14.61
N ALA A 534 -31.20 14.91 -13.36
CA ALA A 534 -32.47 15.16 -12.66
C ALA A 534 -33.19 16.37 -13.24
N ALA A 535 -34.51 16.32 -13.32
CA ALA A 535 -35.32 17.44 -13.72
C ALA A 535 -35.43 18.54 -12.63
N ASP A 536 -35.28 18.12 -11.37
CA ASP A 536 -35.27 18.99 -10.20
C ASP A 536 -33.81 19.11 -9.68
N HIS A 537 -33.22 20.26 -9.82
CA HIS A 537 -31.85 20.57 -9.39
C HIS A 537 -31.82 21.07 -7.94
N HIS A 538 -32.48 20.35 -7.05
CA HIS A 538 -32.46 20.62 -5.63
C HIS A 538 -31.93 19.42 -4.83
N LEU A 539 -31.18 19.71 -3.78
CA LEU A 539 -30.80 18.75 -2.75
C LEU A 539 -31.49 19.16 -1.41
N THR A 540 -31.76 18.18 -0.58
CA THR A 540 -32.34 18.42 0.74
C THR A 540 -31.41 17.90 1.82
N LEU A 541 -30.95 18.82 2.69
CA LEU A 541 -30.20 18.50 3.88
C LEU A 541 -31.17 18.14 5.02
N VAL A 542 -30.86 17.07 5.74
CA VAL A 542 -31.58 16.61 6.92
C VAL A 542 -30.58 16.40 8.05
N ASP A 543 -30.84 16.97 9.22
CA ASP A 543 -29.93 16.88 10.36
C ASP A 543 -29.67 15.44 10.74
N GLY A 544 -28.39 15.10 10.91
CA GLY A 544 -27.95 13.77 11.36
C GLY A 544 -28.21 12.62 10.37
N LYS A 545 -28.59 12.92 9.11
CA LYS A 545 -28.82 11.88 8.14
C LYS A 545 -27.52 11.21 7.71
N THR A 546 -27.45 9.89 7.86
CA THR A 546 -26.32 9.06 7.47
C THR A 546 -26.77 7.88 6.63
N ILE A 547 -25.88 7.36 5.80
CA ILE A 547 -26.04 6.10 5.06
C ILE A 547 -24.81 5.24 5.30
N THR A 548 -25.02 3.97 5.60
CA THR A 548 -23.97 2.96 5.48
C THR A 548 -24.07 2.38 4.06
N PRO A 549 -23.03 2.47 3.23
CA PRO A 549 -23.02 1.82 1.92
C PRO A 549 -23.39 0.34 2.05
N SER A 550 -23.90 -0.23 0.97
CA SER A 550 -24.26 -1.65 0.95
C SER A 550 -23.07 -2.52 1.36
N SER A 551 -23.33 -3.70 1.93
CA SER A 551 -22.32 -4.68 2.38
C SER A 551 -21.42 -5.25 1.27
N ASN A 552 -21.45 -4.71 0.07
CA ASN A 552 -20.55 -5.07 -1.01
C ASN A 552 -19.25 -4.29 -0.82
N TYR A 553 -18.26 -5.00 -0.31
CA TYR A 553 -16.91 -4.47 -0.18
C TYR A 553 -16.34 -4.17 -1.55
N SER A 554 -15.86 -2.96 -1.77
CA SER A 554 -15.25 -2.53 -3.03
C SER A 554 -13.74 -2.49 -2.90
N MET A 555 -13.04 -3.00 -3.91
CA MET A 555 -11.60 -2.75 -4.03
C MET A 555 -11.37 -1.25 -4.19
N SER A 556 -10.42 -0.70 -3.45
CA SER A 556 -10.02 0.70 -3.61
C SER A 556 -9.60 0.95 -5.05
N ASP A 557 -10.05 2.07 -5.60
CA ASP A 557 -9.77 2.40 -7.00
C ASP A 557 -8.28 2.68 -7.25
N PHE A 558 -7.57 3.20 -6.24
CA PHE A 558 -6.14 3.44 -6.29
C PHE A 558 -5.29 2.18 -6.23
N SER A 559 -5.80 1.06 -5.71
CA SER A 559 -5.00 -0.15 -5.50
C SER A 559 -4.38 -0.66 -6.79
N SER A 560 -3.06 -0.85 -6.77
CA SER A 560 -2.29 -1.29 -7.94
C SER A 560 -2.69 -2.67 -8.44
N TRP A 561 -2.53 -2.88 -9.74
CA TRP A 561 -2.86 -4.12 -10.43
C TRP A 561 -1.61 -4.95 -10.74
N GLY A 562 -1.67 -6.28 -10.48
CA GLY A 562 -0.75 -7.24 -11.09
C GLY A 562 -1.05 -7.44 -12.60
N VAL A 563 -0.27 -8.18 -13.28
CA VAL A 563 0.84 -9.02 -12.82
C VAL A 563 2.06 -8.17 -12.44
N THR A 564 3.17 -8.82 -11.99
CA THR A 564 4.46 -8.16 -11.86
C THR A 564 5.10 -7.91 -13.25
N PRO A 565 6.15 -7.08 -13.37
CA PRO A 565 6.85 -6.89 -14.63
C PRO A 565 7.41 -8.19 -15.25
N ASP A 566 7.76 -9.18 -14.43
CA ASP A 566 8.18 -10.52 -14.84
C ASP A 566 7.02 -11.54 -14.92
N LEU A 567 5.77 -11.04 -15.04
CA LEU A 567 4.54 -11.79 -15.31
C LEU A 567 4.10 -12.75 -14.20
N ARG A 568 4.49 -12.54 -12.96
CA ARG A 568 3.99 -13.31 -11.81
C ARG A 568 2.68 -12.77 -11.31
N LEU A 569 1.80 -13.64 -10.84
CA LEU A 569 0.52 -13.24 -10.29
C LEU A 569 0.69 -12.58 -8.90
N LYS A 570 0.29 -11.33 -8.81
CA LYS A 570 0.25 -10.47 -7.62
C LYS A 570 -1.03 -9.62 -7.68
N PRO A 571 -1.52 -9.06 -6.57
CA PRO A 571 -1.11 -9.25 -5.18
C PRO A 571 -1.49 -10.62 -4.63
N GLU A 572 -1.13 -10.96 -3.39
CA GLU A 572 -1.55 -12.20 -2.73
C GLU A 572 -2.95 -12.09 -2.11
N VAL A 573 -3.25 -10.96 -1.47
CA VAL A 573 -4.44 -10.80 -0.63
C VAL A 573 -4.82 -9.33 -0.55
N SER A 574 -6.04 -9.05 -0.11
CA SER A 574 -6.54 -7.70 0.15
C SER A 574 -6.88 -7.51 1.63
N ALA A 575 -6.70 -6.28 2.12
CA ALA A 575 -7.13 -5.85 3.43
C ALA A 575 -7.73 -4.42 3.36
N PRO A 576 -8.48 -3.94 4.38
CA PRO A 576 -8.97 -2.58 4.40
C PRO A 576 -7.83 -1.56 4.40
N GLY A 577 -7.83 -0.66 3.42
CA GLY A 577 -6.82 0.38 3.25
C GLY A 577 -7.41 1.73 2.85
N GLY A 578 -8.67 1.79 2.41
CA GLY A 578 -9.37 3.04 2.11
C GLY A 578 -9.99 3.65 3.36
N SER A 579 -9.63 4.89 3.71
CA SER A 579 -10.16 5.64 4.85
C SER A 579 -10.01 4.91 6.20
N ILE A 580 -8.79 4.63 6.58
CA ILE A 580 -8.46 3.92 7.83
C ILE A 580 -8.08 4.93 8.92
N TYR A 581 -8.77 4.85 10.06
CA TYR A 581 -8.53 5.70 11.22
C TYR A 581 -7.41 5.14 12.09
N SER A 582 -6.40 5.95 12.39
CA SER A 582 -5.29 5.58 13.26
C SER A 582 -4.58 6.80 13.85
N ALA A 583 -3.49 6.56 14.59
CA ALA A 583 -2.67 7.59 15.22
C ALA A 583 -1.93 8.44 14.17
N VAL A 584 -1.89 9.74 14.38
CA VAL A 584 -1.06 10.69 13.63
C VAL A 584 -0.29 11.59 14.60
N LEU A 585 0.71 12.34 14.13
CA LEU A 585 1.57 13.14 14.98
C LEU A 585 0.81 14.08 15.94
N ASP A 586 1.51 14.51 16.97
CA ASP A 586 1.05 15.40 18.04
C ASP A 586 -0.07 14.78 18.91
N GLY A 587 -0.06 13.47 19.10
CA GLY A 587 -1.03 12.74 19.91
C GLY A 587 -2.44 12.73 19.32
N LYS A 588 -2.58 12.97 18.02
CA LYS A 588 -3.86 13.06 17.30
C LYS A 588 -4.18 11.75 16.59
N TYR A 589 -5.39 11.69 16.05
CA TYR A 589 -5.88 10.56 15.24
C TYR A 589 -6.54 11.08 13.99
N ASP A 590 -6.35 10.34 12.88
CA ASP A 590 -6.93 10.71 11.60
C ASP A 590 -7.08 9.52 10.65
N HIS A 591 -7.75 9.75 9.51
CA HIS A 591 -7.90 8.76 8.44
C HIS A 591 -6.84 8.98 7.38
N LEU A 592 -6.18 7.89 6.97
CA LEU A 592 -5.39 7.84 5.75
C LEU A 592 -5.93 6.71 4.86
N SER A 593 -5.63 6.79 3.57
CA SER A 593 -5.97 5.76 2.60
C SER A 593 -4.71 5.33 1.84
N GLY A 594 -4.60 4.08 1.49
CA GLY A 594 -3.48 3.53 0.74
C GLY A 594 -3.36 2.02 0.96
N THR A 595 -2.69 1.34 0.05
CA THR A 595 -2.21 -0.01 0.32
C THR A 595 -1.24 -0.03 1.50
N SER A 596 -0.65 1.13 1.82
CA SER A 596 0.12 1.40 3.04
C SER A 596 -0.69 1.22 4.34
N MET A 597 -2.03 1.40 4.31
CA MET A 597 -2.91 1.17 5.46
C MET A 597 -3.47 -0.25 5.47
N ALA A 598 -3.58 -0.89 4.31
CA ALA A 598 -3.94 -2.30 4.19
C ALA A 598 -2.83 -3.23 4.70
N THR A 599 -1.57 -2.89 4.44
CA THR A 599 -0.40 -3.70 4.82
C THR A 599 -0.26 -3.89 6.33
N PRO A 600 -0.35 -2.88 7.20
CA PRO A 600 -0.28 -3.06 8.64
C PRO A 600 -1.47 -3.84 9.23
N GLN A 601 -2.65 -3.80 8.61
CA GLN A 601 -3.73 -4.73 8.94
C GLN A 601 -3.25 -6.17 8.76
N MET A 602 -2.63 -6.44 7.60
CA MET A 602 -2.11 -7.77 7.28
C MET A 602 -0.92 -8.14 8.16
N ALA A 603 -0.05 -7.20 8.53
CA ALA A 603 1.06 -7.46 9.46
C ALA A 603 0.54 -7.92 10.83
N GLY A 604 -0.51 -7.27 11.33
CA GLY A 604 -1.21 -7.70 12.55
C GLY A 604 -1.84 -9.10 12.38
N VAL A 605 -2.53 -9.36 11.27
CA VAL A 605 -3.10 -10.70 10.98
C VAL A 605 -1.99 -11.74 10.90
N SER A 606 -0.88 -11.47 10.20
CA SER A 606 0.25 -12.38 10.12
C SER A 606 0.83 -12.72 11.50
N ALA A 607 0.93 -11.72 12.39
CA ALA A 607 1.42 -11.91 13.75
C ALA A 607 0.49 -12.83 14.58
N VAL A 608 -0.84 -12.61 14.54
CA VAL A 608 -1.78 -13.44 15.31
C VAL A 608 -1.94 -14.84 14.72
N VAL A 609 -1.86 -15.02 13.40
CA VAL A 609 -1.85 -16.35 12.77
C VAL A 609 -0.56 -17.07 13.13
N LEU A 610 0.59 -16.39 13.12
CA LEU A 610 1.87 -16.99 13.52
C LEU A 610 1.88 -17.35 15.01
N GLN A 611 1.27 -16.55 15.89
CA GLN A 611 1.07 -16.89 17.31
C GLN A 611 0.36 -18.23 17.46
N ARG A 612 -0.71 -18.46 16.70
CA ARG A 612 -1.40 -19.76 16.67
C ARG A 612 -0.49 -20.86 16.13
N VAL A 613 0.15 -20.66 14.96
CA VAL A 613 0.97 -21.69 14.30
C VAL A 613 2.17 -22.09 15.18
N GLN A 614 2.77 -21.16 15.90
CA GLN A 614 3.87 -21.45 16.81
C GLN A 614 3.43 -22.16 18.09
N SER A 615 2.21 -21.95 18.57
CA SER A 615 1.68 -22.56 19.78
C SER A 615 0.99 -23.91 19.56
N ASP A 616 0.51 -24.21 18.35
CA ASP A 616 -0.20 -25.45 18.03
C ASP A 616 0.78 -26.61 17.83
N PRO A 617 0.67 -27.71 18.61
CA PRO A 617 1.54 -28.85 18.51
C PRO A 617 1.62 -29.52 17.14
N ILE A 618 0.59 -29.31 16.28
CA ILE A 618 0.56 -29.89 14.92
C ILE A 618 1.70 -29.35 14.04
N PHE A 619 2.15 -28.12 14.31
CA PHE A 619 3.22 -27.46 13.58
C PHE A 619 4.58 -27.51 14.29
N ALA A 620 4.68 -28.21 15.42
CA ALA A 620 5.88 -28.20 16.27
C ALA A 620 7.15 -28.71 15.57
N SER A 621 7.02 -29.66 14.62
CA SER A 621 8.14 -30.21 13.86
C SER A 621 8.57 -29.36 12.65
N MET A 622 7.83 -28.32 12.31
CA MET A 622 8.13 -27.45 11.18
C MET A 622 9.24 -26.47 11.51
N SER A 623 10.11 -26.20 10.56
CA SER A 623 11.10 -25.13 10.63
C SER A 623 10.41 -23.75 10.72
N ALA A 624 11.17 -22.72 11.05
CA ALA A 624 10.66 -21.36 11.10
C ALA A 624 10.13 -20.91 9.71
N ARG A 625 10.86 -21.21 8.64
CA ARG A 625 10.44 -21.00 7.26
C ARG A 625 9.10 -21.66 6.94
N GLU A 626 8.98 -22.96 7.19
CA GLU A 626 7.74 -23.71 6.92
C GLU A 626 6.54 -23.13 7.69
N LYS A 627 6.74 -22.62 8.90
CA LYS A 627 5.68 -21.95 9.65
C LYS A 627 5.21 -20.66 8.99
N VAL A 628 6.11 -19.86 8.43
CA VAL A 628 5.74 -18.66 7.65
C VAL A 628 4.97 -19.05 6.39
N ASP A 629 5.39 -20.09 5.70
CA ASP A 629 4.67 -20.60 4.53
C ASP A 629 3.25 -21.06 4.90
N VAL A 630 3.08 -21.75 6.05
CA VAL A 630 1.75 -22.11 6.57
C VAL A 630 0.90 -20.89 6.87
N VAL A 631 1.48 -19.84 7.49
CA VAL A 631 0.78 -18.59 7.77
C VAL A 631 0.23 -17.97 6.48
N GLN A 632 1.06 -17.85 5.45
CA GLN A 632 0.64 -17.30 4.16
C GLN A 632 -0.43 -18.17 3.49
N ASN A 633 -0.28 -19.49 3.55
CA ASN A 633 -1.26 -20.43 2.99
C ASN A 633 -2.61 -20.38 3.72
N LEU A 634 -2.61 -20.21 5.04
CA LEU A 634 -3.82 -19.98 5.82
C LEU A 634 -4.50 -18.67 5.44
N ILE A 635 -3.75 -17.58 5.38
CA ILE A 635 -4.25 -16.25 5.00
C ILE A 635 -4.89 -16.31 3.61
N MET A 636 -4.15 -16.79 2.61
CA MET A 636 -4.63 -16.83 1.23
C MET A 636 -5.78 -17.83 1.04
N GLY A 637 -5.67 -19.02 1.66
CA GLY A 637 -6.64 -20.09 1.49
C GLY A 637 -7.98 -19.86 2.17
N THR A 638 -8.05 -18.92 3.12
CA THR A 638 -9.29 -18.55 3.84
C THR A 638 -9.82 -17.17 3.47
N ALA A 639 -9.11 -16.44 2.61
CA ALA A 639 -9.56 -15.14 2.13
C ALA A 639 -10.90 -15.24 1.37
N ARG A 640 -11.67 -14.18 1.39
CA ARG A 640 -13.00 -14.11 0.79
C ARG A 640 -12.94 -13.33 -0.53
N PRO A 641 -13.09 -13.98 -1.70
CA PRO A 641 -13.14 -13.27 -2.97
C PRO A 641 -14.28 -12.24 -3.00
N LEU A 642 -14.00 -11.04 -3.45
CA LEU A 642 -14.96 -9.94 -3.52
C LEU A 642 -15.64 -9.88 -4.88
N VAL A 643 -16.95 -9.66 -4.86
CA VAL A 643 -17.76 -9.46 -6.06
C VAL A 643 -17.58 -8.02 -6.52
N ASP A 644 -17.31 -7.83 -7.80
CA ASP A 644 -17.25 -6.52 -8.44
C ASP A 644 -18.67 -5.96 -8.62
N ALA A 645 -19.05 -5.01 -7.79
CA ALA A 645 -20.36 -4.39 -7.84
C ALA A 645 -20.63 -3.61 -9.14
N ALA A 646 -19.61 -3.23 -9.89
CA ALA A 646 -19.74 -2.60 -11.20
C ALA A 646 -20.15 -3.60 -12.30
N GLN A 647 -20.02 -4.91 -12.04
CA GLN A 647 -20.41 -5.96 -12.98
C GLN A 647 -21.85 -6.42 -12.73
N THR A 648 -22.70 -6.32 -13.74
CA THR A 648 -24.09 -6.77 -13.65
C THR A 648 -24.25 -8.30 -13.55
N THR A 649 -23.18 -9.03 -13.78
CA THR A 649 -23.15 -10.52 -13.81
C THR A 649 -22.86 -11.15 -12.46
N GLY A 650 -22.53 -10.37 -11.43
CA GLY A 650 -22.04 -10.89 -10.15
C GLY A 650 -20.63 -11.49 -10.24
N ALA A 651 -19.84 -11.06 -11.22
CA ALA A 651 -18.45 -11.48 -11.37
C ALA A 651 -17.59 -11.00 -10.21
N PHE A 652 -16.55 -11.75 -9.88
CA PHE A 652 -15.56 -11.34 -8.90
C PHE A 652 -14.59 -10.33 -9.49
N TYR A 653 -13.99 -9.50 -8.65
CA TYR A 653 -12.81 -8.72 -9.06
C TYR A 653 -11.71 -9.65 -9.61
N SER A 654 -10.93 -9.15 -10.56
CA SER A 654 -9.79 -9.89 -11.09
C SER A 654 -8.83 -10.28 -9.97
N PRO A 655 -8.30 -11.52 -9.94
CA PRO A 655 -7.20 -11.88 -9.02
C PRO A 655 -5.98 -10.96 -9.14
N ARG A 656 -5.77 -10.33 -10.29
CA ARG A 656 -4.72 -9.33 -10.51
C ARG A 656 -4.95 -8.04 -9.69
N LYS A 657 -6.19 -7.78 -9.22
CA LYS A 657 -6.52 -6.63 -8.38
C LYS A 657 -6.66 -7.03 -6.91
N GLN A 658 -7.40 -8.11 -6.62
CA GLN A 658 -7.75 -8.49 -5.26
C GLN A 658 -6.89 -9.59 -4.64
N GLY A 659 -6.06 -10.28 -5.41
CA GLY A 659 -5.39 -11.50 -4.96
C GLY A 659 -6.39 -12.61 -4.71
N SER A 660 -6.23 -13.33 -3.60
CA SER A 660 -7.17 -14.34 -3.12
C SER A 660 -8.46 -13.74 -2.52
N GLY A 661 -8.53 -12.42 -2.35
CA GLY A 661 -9.68 -11.71 -1.79
C GLY A 661 -9.40 -11.02 -0.47
N LEU A 662 -10.45 -10.54 0.20
CA LEU A 662 -10.37 -9.90 1.50
C LEU A 662 -9.99 -10.92 2.58
N VAL A 663 -8.98 -10.63 3.36
CA VAL A 663 -8.53 -11.47 4.47
C VAL A 663 -9.65 -11.72 5.48
N ASP A 664 -9.71 -12.94 5.99
CA ASP A 664 -10.57 -13.34 7.11
C ASP A 664 -9.68 -13.81 8.27
N ALA A 665 -9.47 -12.93 9.24
CA ALA A 665 -8.52 -13.16 10.32
C ALA A 665 -8.95 -14.32 11.23
N VAL A 666 -10.25 -14.47 11.50
CA VAL A 666 -10.76 -15.61 12.28
C VAL A 666 -10.61 -16.90 11.52
N ALA A 667 -10.97 -16.93 10.23
CA ALA A 667 -10.82 -18.13 9.42
C ALA A 667 -9.34 -18.55 9.31
N ALA A 668 -8.42 -17.60 9.13
CA ALA A 668 -6.98 -17.87 9.08
C ALA A 668 -6.43 -18.40 10.41
N THR A 669 -6.93 -17.92 11.56
CA THR A 669 -6.48 -18.36 12.88
C THR A 669 -7.16 -19.66 13.36
N THR A 670 -8.29 -20.05 12.79
CA THR A 670 -9.08 -21.21 13.27
C THR A 670 -9.12 -22.38 12.29
N SER A 671 -8.83 -22.15 11.00
CA SER A 671 -8.87 -23.23 10.00
C SER A 671 -7.91 -24.36 10.35
N SER A 672 -8.39 -25.59 10.22
CA SER A 672 -7.59 -26.81 10.32
C SER A 672 -7.10 -27.32 8.94
N VAL A 673 -7.41 -26.60 7.88
CA VAL A 673 -7.09 -26.94 6.49
C VAL A 673 -6.49 -25.73 5.79
N TYR A 674 -5.43 -25.94 5.05
CA TYR A 674 -4.84 -24.95 4.17
C TYR A 674 -4.37 -25.60 2.87
N PRO A 675 -4.46 -24.90 1.73
CA PRO A 675 -3.96 -25.43 0.46
C PRO A 675 -2.42 -25.38 0.44
N THR A 676 -1.81 -26.37 -0.20
CA THR A 676 -0.40 -26.35 -0.54
C THR A 676 -0.22 -26.76 -1.99
N VAL A 677 0.76 -26.17 -2.67
CA VAL A 677 1.17 -26.62 -4.00
C VAL A 677 2.31 -27.61 -3.82
N VAL A 678 2.13 -28.81 -4.38
CA VAL A 678 3.18 -29.84 -4.42
C VAL A 678 4.07 -29.53 -5.62
N GLY A 679 5.24 -29.00 -5.39
CA GLY A 679 6.16 -28.57 -6.46
C GLY A 679 7.57 -28.35 -5.93
N THR A 680 8.34 -27.55 -6.62
CA THR A 680 9.70 -27.19 -6.21
C THR A 680 9.69 -26.37 -4.91
N ALA A 681 10.77 -26.43 -4.14
CA ALA A 681 10.93 -25.73 -2.86
C ALA A 681 10.75 -24.18 -2.95
N GLU A 682 10.65 -23.64 -4.14
CA GLU A 682 10.46 -22.20 -4.42
C GLU A 682 8.98 -21.78 -4.44
N GLN A 683 8.04 -22.74 -4.48
CA GLN A 683 6.59 -22.49 -4.54
C GLN A 683 5.91 -22.85 -3.23
N SER A 684 6.19 -22.10 -2.18
CA SER A 684 5.61 -22.34 -0.85
C SER A 684 4.18 -21.82 -0.70
N ARG A 685 3.72 -20.94 -1.60
CA ARG A 685 2.37 -20.38 -1.59
C ARG A 685 1.40 -21.23 -2.40
N PRO A 686 0.07 -21.10 -2.19
CA PRO A 686 -0.93 -21.84 -2.96
C PRO A 686 -1.09 -21.28 -4.38
N LYS A 687 0.02 -21.14 -5.09
CA LYS A 687 0.13 -20.77 -6.50
C LYS A 687 0.85 -21.88 -7.25
N ALA A 688 0.34 -22.26 -8.41
CA ALA A 688 0.95 -23.27 -9.27
C ALA A 688 1.34 -22.65 -10.60
N ASP A 689 2.56 -22.94 -11.04
CA ASP A 689 2.95 -22.75 -12.43
C ASP A 689 2.33 -23.91 -13.24
N LEU A 690 1.48 -23.58 -14.20
CA LEU A 690 0.81 -24.57 -15.04
C LEU A 690 1.67 -25.07 -16.21
N GLY A 691 2.94 -24.70 -16.26
CA GLY A 691 3.92 -25.19 -17.23
C GLY A 691 3.93 -24.45 -18.58
N ASP A 692 3.20 -23.36 -18.68
CA ASP A 692 3.16 -22.47 -19.86
C ASP A 692 3.82 -21.10 -19.60
N GLY A 693 4.50 -20.96 -18.44
CA GLY A 693 5.08 -19.71 -17.95
C GLY A 693 4.08 -18.82 -17.22
N THR A 694 2.85 -19.32 -16.94
CA THR A 694 1.86 -18.60 -16.13
C THR A 694 1.73 -19.23 -14.75
N THR A 695 1.55 -18.38 -13.74
CA THR A 695 1.26 -18.83 -12.37
C THR A 695 -0.27 -18.87 -12.20
N GLY A 696 -0.81 -20.03 -11.80
CA GLY A 696 -2.24 -20.19 -11.48
C GLY A 696 -2.52 -20.14 -9.98
N TRP A 697 -3.77 -19.93 -9.62
CA TRP A 697 -4.28 -20.02 -8.25
C TRP A 697 -4.83 -21.41 -7.97
#